data_c64b59c63b923b5b9a8948039537939f
#
_entry.id   c64b59c63b923b5b9a8948039537939f
#
_cell.length_a   1.000
_cell.length_b   1.000
_cell.length_c   1.000
_cell.angle_alpha   90.00
_cell.angle_beta   90.00
_cell.angle_gamma   90.00
#
_symmetry.space_group_name_H-M   'P 1'
#
loop_
_entity.id
_entity.type
_entity.pdbx_description
1 polymer ?
#
loop_
_entity_poly.entity_id
_entity_poly.type
_entity_poly.pdbx_seq_one_letter_code
_entity_poly.pdbx_strand_id
1 'polypeptide(L)'
;MMKKMIAMLLALVMALSMAGIASAEEAAPADEGNGTPLVVAYSPFSAKFSPYYADTGYDQDVVWLTQMEILTTDRAGGIIYNAIEGETVSYNGTDYLYKGPADISVVYDEESDTTKYTAHIRDDILFSDGVPVTADDIIFTYYTLLDPTYVGSTTLSSYGILGLNEYQTQTTSEVYDKYAAMAEEIFAAGEDHEWSEEDGWTQEQQDGFWALVKEGWLEDVQKIVDYVLANYMDYSEDYAGMTADEINESDSKKVAFGMVMWGFGSIEDGVLTTADEKTFDLATDEVTVEDYYNATYAAYGGDVVSYAETESSDGTDVAANAKLAFVMEWGPKDEAMGGEGVPNIAGIKKLDDYTVEVTTAGYEAPAVYSIFGIQMTPMHYYGDVEKYDYDNNKFGFDFGDLSKQKSLIEQPMGCGPYKFISYENKVVTFEANENYYKGEPKIKEIQFKETASAEVATAVGTGEVDCGEMTGSKIRFEEVGTINGDGEITGSVITTSKVDNLGYGYIGMNADTVNVGGVADSAESKALRKALATVLAVYRDVAFDSYYGEAASVIQYPISNTSWAAPQATDEGYKLAFSVDPEGNDIYTADMTAEDKYAAALAASLKWFEAAGFTVEDGKVTAAPEGAKLDYEVIIPADGVGDHPSYTVLTMARDAFEQIGITLTINDPADSNILWDALDAGTQELWCAAWGATIDPDMYQVYHSSGVVGEGGSDSNHYHIRDAELDNLIVEARKSDNQAYRKSLYKQCLDIIIDWAVEIPAYQRQNCIIFSTERMNIDSITPDITTFWGWMHDIELLEMN
;
A
#
# COMPACT_ATOMS: atom_id res chain seq x y z
N MET A 1 -8.33 59.55 16.77
CA MET A 1 -6.88 59.72 16.78
C MET A 1 -6.15 58.44 16.34
N MET A 2 -6.59 57.27 16.71
CA MET A 2 -5.94 55.98 16.40
C MET A 2 -5.88 55.61 14.92
N LYS A 3 -6.92 55.92 14.11
CA LYS A 3 -6.93 55.65 12.65
C LYS A 3 -5.97 56.52 11.84
N LYS A 4 -5.52 57.67 12.35
CA LYS A 4 -4.55 58.56 11.67
C LYS A 4 -3.09 58.16 11.99
N MET A 5 -2.84 57.46 13.11
CA MET A 5 -1.52 56.92 13.46
C MET A 5 -1.18 55.69 12.66
N ILE A 6 -2.16 54.83 12.35
CA ILE A 6 -1.95 53.61 11.54
C ILE A 6 -1.64 53.95 10.06
N ALA A 7 -2.30 54.98 9.51
CA ALA A 7 -2.01 55.44 8.16
C ALA A 7 -0.64 56.13 8.03
N MET A 8 -0.08 56.72 9.12
CA MET A 8 1.25 57.30 9.12
C MET A 8 2.35 56.25 9.30
N LEU A 9 2.11 55.14 10.01
CA LEU A 9 3.07 54.03 10.11
C LEU A 9 3.20 53.26 8.77
N LEU A 10 2.12 53.05 8.05
CA LEU A 10 2.13 52.40 6.73
C LEU A 10 2.84 53.23 5.66
N ALA A 11 2.73 54.55 5.72
CA ALA A 11 3.43 55.48 4.83
C ALA A 11 4.94 55.59 5.12
N LEU A 12 5.37 55.33 6.37
CA LEU A 12 6.80 55.37 6.77
C LEU A 12 7.51 54.10 6.39
N VAL A 13 6.83 52.96 6.34
CA VAL A 13 7.40 51.63 5.92
C VAL A 13 7.59 51.60 4.39
N MET A 14 6.71 52.28 3.61
CA MET A 14 6.90 52.42 2.16
C MET A 14 7.92 53.47 1.72
N ALA A 15 8.36 54.36 2.60
CA ALA A 15 9.36 55.38 2.27
C ALA A 15 10.82 54.98 2.63
N LEU A 16 11.00 53.85 3.38
CA LEU A 16 12.35 53.36 3.74
C LEU A 16 12.89 52.27 2.78
N SER A 17 12.08 51.85 1.77
CA SER A 17 12.49 50.90 0.76
C SER A 17 13.03 51.54 -0.54
N MET A 18 13.22 52.87 -0.59
CA MET A 18 13.70 53.58 -1.81
C MET A 18 15.01 54.36 -1.60
N ALA A 19 15.91 53.90 -0.78
CA ALA A 19 17.22 54.57 -0.68
C ALA A 19 18.34 53.54 -0.48
N GLY A 20 18.83 53.00 -1.54
CA GLY A 20 20.00 52.10 -1.57
C GLY A 20 20.34 51.63 -2.95
N ILE A 21 20.51 52.52 -3.94
CA ILE A 21 21.12 52.18 -5.23
C ILE A 21 22.59 52.58 -5.18
N ALA A 22 23.46 51.61 -5.04
CA ALA A 22 24.86 51.73 -5.36
C ALA A 22 25.24 50.54 -6.24
N SER A 23 25.66 50.87 -7.46
CA SER A 23 26.12 50.07 -8.59
C SER A 23 26.85 48.77 -8.23
N ALA A 24 26.35 47.64 -8.73
CA ALA A 24 27.09 46.42 -9.00
C ALA A 24 26.81 45.96 -10.46
N GLU A 25 27.81 45.37 -11.08
CA GLU A 25 27.86 44.90 -12.45
C GLU A 25 26.61 44.10 -12.91
N GLU A 26 26.22 44.31 -14.15
CA GLU A 26 25.19 43.57 -14.84
C GLU A 26 25.53 42.07 -14.87
N ALA A 27 24.89 41.32 -13.96
CA ALA A 27 24.60 39.90 -14.20
C ALA A 27 23.46 39.83 -15.21
N ALA A 28 23.54 38.91 -16.17
CA ALA A 28 22.49 38.66 -17.13
C ALA A 28 21.14 38.46 -16.41
N PRO A 29 20.02 38.92 -16.97
CA PRO A 29 18.73 38.74 -16.33
C PRO A 29 18.47 37.23 -16.14
N ALA A 30 18.27 36.81 -14.93
CA ALA A 30 17.58 35.56 -14.67
C ALA A 30 16.23 35.63 -15.37
N ASP A 31 15.92 34.61 -16.14
CA ASP A 31 14.63 34.46 -16.81
C ASP A 31 13.59 34.38 -15.67
N GLU A 32 12.90 35.50 -15.39
CA GLU A 32 11.79 35.49 -14.46
C GLU A 32 10.69 34.70 -15.20
N GLY A 33 10.51 33.41 -14.84
CA GLY A 33 9.39 32.63 -15.31
C GLY A 33 8.11 33.47 -15.26
N ASN A 34 7.19 33.27 -16.18
CA ASN A 34 6.03 34.16 -16.42
C ASN A 34 5.10 34.33 -15.19
N GLY A 35 5.43 33.71 -14.02
CA GLY A 35 4.70 33.85 -12.74
C GLY A 35 3.35 33.14 -12.71
N THR A 36 3.04 32.34 -13.73
CA THR A 36 1.81 31.54 -13.80
C THR A 36 2.03 30.26 -13.02
N PRO A 37 1.16 29.93 -12.03
CA PRO A 37 1.27 28.65 -11.33
C PRO A 37 0.93 27.48 -12.28
N LEU A 38 1.54 26.33 -12.02
CA LEU A 38 1.14 25.05 -12.62
C LEU A 38 0.01 24.47 -11.76
N VAL A 39 -1.15 24.25 -12.36
CA VAL A 39 -2.31 23.65 -11.70
C VAL A 39 -2.49 22.22 -12.18
N VAL A 40 -2.37 21.26 -11.27
CA VAL A 40 -2.46 19.83 -11.55
C VAL A 40 -3.76 19.27 -10.98
N ALA A 41 -4.52 18.51 -11.77
CA ALA A 41 -5.72 17.83 -11.30
C ALA A 41 -5.34 16.60 -10.48
N TYR A 42 -5.93 16.45 -9.30
CA TYR A 42 -5.76 15.32 -8.38
C TYR A 42 -7.09 14.80 -7.86
N SER A 43 -7.11 13.54 -7.48
CA SER A 43 -8.19 12.97 -6.67
C SER A 43 -8.17 13.55 -5.25
N PRO A 44 -9.25 13.39 -4.46
CA PRO A 44 -9.31 13.89 -3.09
C PRO A 44 -8.16 13.35 -2.23
N PHE A 45 -7.56 14.22 -1.43
CA PHE A 45 -6.48 13.89 -0.50
C PHE A 45 -7.03 13.40 0.84
N SER A 46 -6.29 12.48 1.51
CA SER A 46 -6.54 12.12 2.90
C SER A 46 -5.83 13.06 3.89
N ALA A 47 -5.05 14.01 3.39
CA ALA A 47 -4.27 14.99 4.15
C ALA A 47 -3.17 14.37 5.05
N LYS A 48 -2.71 13.17 4.72
CA LYS A 48 -1.58 12.53 5.37
C LYS A 48 -0.30 12.78 4.57
N PHE A 49 0.18 14.01 4.56
CA PHE A 49 1.31 14.45 3.73
C PHE A 49 2.69 14.17 4.34
N SER A 50 2.73 13.49 5.47
CA SER A 50 3.97 13.17 6.17
C SER A 50 4.74 12.06 5.43
N PRO A 51 6.09 12.16 5.33
CA PRO A 51 6.93 11.09 4.78
C PRO A 51 6.85 9.76 5.55
N TYR A 52 6.24 9.78 6.73
CA TYR A 52 6.07 8.61 7.59
C TYR A 52 4.69 7.95 7.47
N TYR A 53 3.65 8.71 7.11
CA TYR A 53 2.25 8.26 7.26
C TYR A 53 1.38 8.46 6.01
N ALA A 54 1.95 8.90 4.89
CA ALA A 54 1.22 8.97 3.63
C ALA A 54 0.88 7.55 3.14
N ASP A 55 -0.40 7.26 2.96
CA ASP A 55 -0.93 5.93 2.64
C ASP A 55 -1.67 5.88 1.30
N THR A 56 -1.99 7.02 0.69
CA THR A 56 -2.57 7.09 -0.64
C THR A 56 -1.54 7.56 -1.68
N GLY A 57 -1.69 7.13 -2.94
CA GLY A 57 -0.82 7.59 -4.04
C GLY A 57 -0.83 9.11 -4.21
N TYR A 58 -1.98 9.74 -3.96
CA TYR A 58 -2.13 11.19 -4.10
C TYR A 58 -1.38 11.95 -3.00
N ASP A 59 -1.42 11.46 -1.76
CA ASP A 59 -0.66 12.04 -0.65
C ASP A 59 0.85 11.76 -0.81
N GLN A 60 1.23 10.59 -1.36
CA GLN A 60 2.62 10.28 -1.69
C GLN A 60 3.21 11.25 -2.74
N ASP A 61 2.42 11.76 -3.68
CA ASP A 61 2.90 12.77 -4.63
C ASP A 61 3.21 14.11 -3.96
N VAL A 62 2.50 14.46 -2.87
CA VAL A 62 2.85 15.62 -2.01
C VAL A 62 4.18 15.37 -1.29
N VAL A 63 4.37 14.17 -0.75
CA VAL A 63 5.64 13.75 -0.15
C VAL A 63 6.77 13.82 -1.19
N TRP A 64 6.53 13.30 -2.40
CA TRP A 64 7.53 13.27 -3.47
C TRP A 64 8.02 14.65 -3.89
N LEU A 65 7.14 15.68 -3.91
CA LEU A 65 7.54 17.06 -4.20
C LEU A 65 8.31 17.72 -3.05
N THR A 66 8.08 17.32 -1.81
CA THR A 66 8.64 17.98 -0.62
C THR A 66 9.83 17.27 0.00
N GLN A 67 9.98 15.98 -0.27
CA GLN A 67 11.04 15.13 0.26
C GLN A 67 12.01 14.68 -0.82
N MET A 68 13.01 13.90 -0.43
CA MET A 68 13.94 13.24 -1.35
C MET A 68 14.39 11.90 -0.78
N GLU A 69 14.33 10.85 -1.57
CA GLU A 69 14.83 9.52 -1.23
C GLU A 69 16.36 9.45 -1.37
N ILE A 70 16.97 8.49 -0.65
CA ILE A 70 18.41 8.18 -0.82
C ILE A 70 18.64 7.49 -2.17
N LEU A 71 17.73 6.57 -2.54
CA LEU A 71 17.84 5.76 -3.74
C LEU A 71 17.59 6.59 -5.01
N THR A 72 18.39 6.34 -6.03
CA THR A 72 18.14 6.81 -7.39
C THR A 72 18.00 5.62 -8.32
N THR A 73 16.98 5.64 -9.17
CA THR A 73 16.73 4.62 -10.19
C THR A 73 16.72 5.22 -11.59
N ASP A 74 16.85 4.37 -12.60
CA ASP A 74 16.72 4.75 -14.01
C ASP A 74 15.27 4.57 -14.52
N ARG A 75 15.03 4.84 -15.80
CA ARG A 75 13.71 4.71 -16.44
C ARG A 75 13.14 3.28 -16.48
N ALA A 76 13.98 2.28 -16.24
CA ALA A 76 13.58 0.88 -16.16
C ALA A 76 13.46 0.38 -14.70
N GLY A 77 13.67 1.26 -13.70
CA GLY A 77 13.73 0.91 -12.28
C GLY A 77 15.08 0.32 -11.86
N GLY A 78 16.10 0.34 -12.74
CA GLY A 78 17.44 -0.10 -12.41
C GLY A 78 18.12 0.85 -11.42
N ILE A 79 18.91 0.29 -10.50
CA ILE A 79 19.57 1.05 -9.44
C ILE A 79 20.79 1.82 -10.01
N ILE A 80 20.91 3.08 -9.65
CA ILE A 80 22.05 3.93 -9.92
C ILE A 80 22.96 3.94 -8.69
N TYR A 81 24.13 3.34 -8.79
CA TYR A 81 25.04 3.17 -7.64
C TYR A 81 25.91 4.41 -7.39
N ASN A 82 26.35 5.11 -8.45
CA ASN A 82 27.22 6.29 -8.35
C ASN A 82 26.45 7.54 -8.79
N ALA A 83 25.38 7.85 -8.06
CA ALA A 83 24.44 8.90 -8.44
C ALA A 83 24.98 10.33 -8.21
N ILE A 84 25.97 10.54 -7.34
CA ILE A 84 26.54 11.86 -7.08
C ILE A 84 27.26 12.39 -8.33
N GLU A 85 28.16 11.61 -8.94
CA GLU A 85 28.77 11.96 -10.23
C GLU A 85 27.78 11.74 -11.38
N GLY A 86 26.96 10.73 -11.26
CA GLY A 86 25.94 10.30 -12.21
C GLY A 86 26.41 9.13 -13.07
N GLU A 87 25.45 8.27 -13.41
CA GLU A 87 25.64 7.16 -14.34
C GLU A 87 24.83 7.38 -15.62
N THR A 88 25.41 7.00 -16.75
CA THR A 88 24.71 7.07 -18.05
C THR A 88 24.14 5.70 -18.38
N VAL A 89 22.81 5.63 -18.53
CA VAL A 89 22.11 4.40 -18.94
C VAL A 89 21.28 4.70 -20.19
N SER A 90 21.36 3.79 -21.17
CA SER A 90 20.58 3.90 -22.40
C SER A 90 19.17 3.40 -22.20
N TYR A 91 18.19 4.19 -22.59
CA TYR A 91 16.78 3.80 -22.64
C TYR A 91 16.17 4.20 -23.98
N ASN A 92 15.45 3.30 -24.63
CA ASN A 92 14.78 3.53 -25.91
C ASN A 92 15.69 4.13 -27.02
N GLY A 93 17.01 3.80 -26.96
CA GLY A 93 18.02 4.27 -27.92
C GLY A 93 18.59 5.66 -27.61
N THR A 94 18.23 6.27 -26.49
CA THR A 94 18.75 7.53 -25.97
C THR A 94 19.56 7.29 -24.71
N ASP A 95 20.70 7.96 -24.59
CA ASP A 95 21.56 7.90 -23.40
C ASP A 95 21.14 8.98 -22.41
N TYR A 96 20.74 8.56 -21.21
CA TYR A 96 20.34 9.43 -20.10
C TYR A 96 21.37 9.41 -18.99
N LEU A 97 21.73 10.58 -18.47
CA LEU A 97 22.57 10.74 -17.29
C LEU A 97 21.70 10.89 -16.06
N TYR A 98 21.77 9.90 -15.16
CA TYR A 98 21.04 9.90 -13.91
C TYR A 98 21.92 10.40 -12.77
N LYS A 99 21.48 11.45 -12.09
CA LYS A 99 22.11 12.02 -10.88
C LYS A 99 21.15 12.01 -9.71
N GLY A 100 21.71 11.78 -8.53
CA GLY A 100 20.92 11.67 -7.30
C GLY A 100 21.66 12.18 -6.06
N PRO A 101 21.04 12.02 -4.88
CA PRO A 101 21.56 12.57 -3.64
C PRO A 101 22.68 11.72 -3.01
N ALA A 102 22.81 10.45 -3.39
CA ALA A 102 23.77 9.56 -2.74
C ALA A 102 24.43 8.56 -3.68
N ASP A 103 25.67 8.21 -3.40
CA ASP A 103 26.29 6.98 -3.88
C ASP A 103 25.98 5.85 -2.91
N ILE A 104 25.62 4.69 -3.43
CA ILE A 104 25.26 3.53 -2.62
C ILE A 104 26.10 2.31 -2.95
N SER A 105 26.26 1.40 -2.00
CA SER A 105 26.87 0.11 -2.22
C SER A 105 26.20 -0.99 -1.43
N VAL A 106 26.16 -2.20 -2.00
CA VAL A 106 25.63 -3.41 -1.37
C VAL A 106 26.72 -4.47 -1.40
N VAL A 107 27.12 -4.96 -0.25
CA VAL A 107 28.21 -5.94 -0.12
C VAL A 107 27.76 -7.09 0.78
N TYR A 108 27.61 -8.26 0.17
CA TYR A 108 27.33 -9.49 0.90
C TYR A 108 28.64 -10.18 1.30
N ASP A 109 28.74 -10.55 2.56
CA ASP A 109 29.84 -11.32 3.14
C ASP A 109 29.37 -12.75 3.46
N GLU A 110 29.79 -13.71 2.62
CA GLU A 110 29.44 -15.11 2.77
C GLU A 110 29.98 -15.76 4.07
N GLU A 111 31.08 -15.23 4.66
CA GLU A 111 31.66 -15.81 5.88
C GLU A 111 30.83 -15.48 7.12
N SER A 112 30.29 -14.26 7.20
CA SER A 112 29.45 -13.83 8.29
C SER A 112 27.95 -13.99 8.00
N ASP A 113 27.57 -14.36 6.77
CA ASP A 113 26.21 -14.38 6.26
C ASP A 113 25.47 -13.07 6.54
N THR A 114 26.10 -11.93 6.18
CA THR A 114 25.55 -10.60 6.37
C THR A 114 25.69 -9.73 5.13
N THR A 115 24.74 -8.81 4.92
CA THR A 115 24.81 -7.82 3.86
C THR A 115 24.94 -6.42 4.43
N LYS A 116 25.88 -5.65 3.89
CA LYS A 116 26.09 -4.25 4.20
C LYS A 116 25.57 -3.37 3.09
N TYR A 117 24.68 -2.48 3.46
CA TYR A 117 24.11 -1.44 2.62
C TYR A 117 24.70 -0.10 3.09
N THR A 118 25.54 0.52 2.26
CA THR A 118 26.18 1.79 2.61
C THR A 118 25.71 2.88 1.68
N ALA A 119 25.27 4.01 2.24
CA ALA A 119 24.95 5.22 1.50
C ALA A 119 25.89 6.35 1.92
N HIS A 120 26.52 6.98 0.92
CA HIS A 120 27.27 8.22 1.08
C HIS A 120 26.49 9.35 0.41
N ILE A 121 25.93 10.27 1.22
CA ILE A 121 25.14 11.39 0.70
C ILE A 121 26.02 12.57 0.34
N ARG A 122 25.52 13.41 -0.59
CA ARG A 122 26.18 14.68 -0.97
C ARG A 122 26.27 15.62 0.24
N ASP A 123 27.34 16.39 0.31
CA ASP A 123 27.60 17.37 1.38
C ASP A 123 27.00 18.76 1.09
N ASP A 124 26.34 18.93 -0.06
CA ASP A 124 25.76 20.20 -0.51
C ASP A 124 24.22 20.21 -0.54
N ILE A 125 23.57 19.18 0.02
CA ILE A 125 22.11 19.15 0.14
C ILE A 125 21.65 19.97 1.33
N LEU A 126 20.64 20.81 1.10
CA LEU A 126 19.99 21.59 2.14
C LEU A 126 18.51 21.23 2.21
N PHE A 127 17.96 21.20 3.42
CA PHE A 127 16.52 21.26 3.61
C PHE A 127 15.95 22.60 3.11
N SER A 128 14.66 22.65 2.91
CA SER A 128 13.98 23.84 2.38
C SER A 128 14.12 25.09 3.24
N ASP A 129 14.44 24.96 4.51
CA ASP A 129 14.75 26.05 5.44
C ASP A 129 16.24 26.43 5.48
N GLY A 130 17.07 25.78 4.68
CA GLY A 130 18.51 26.06 4.54
C GLY A 130 19.41 25.31 5.52
N VAL A 131 18.90 24.41 6.36
CA VAL A 131 19.71 23.55 7.23
C VAL A 131 20.33 22.43 6.40
N PRO A 132 21.64 22.12 6.54
CA PRO A 132 22.29 21.02 5.83
C PRO A 132 21.70 19.64 6.19
N VAL A 133 21.55 18.77 5.19
CA VAL A 133 21.24 17.35 5.38
C VAL A 133 22.51 16.62 5.78
N THR A 134 22.43 15.79 6.81
CA THR A 134 23.56 14.99 7.30
C THR A 134 23.15 13.54 7.58
N ALA A 135 24.13 12.69 7.88
CA ALA A 135 23.88 11.31 8.30
C ALA A 135 23.02 11.22 9.58
N ASP A 136 23.01 12.29 10.41
CA ASP A 136 22.19 12.33 11.63
C ASP A 136 20.70 12.33 11.29
N ASP A 137 20.30 13.02 10.23
CA ASP A 137 18.91 13.05 9.74
C ASP A 137 18.46 11.69 9.21
N ILE A 138 19.37 10.97 8.54
CA ILE A 138 19.11 9.61 8.04
C ILE A 138 19.01 8.61 9.20
N ILE A 139 19.90 8.70 10.20
CA ILE A 139 19.81 7.89 11.41
C ILE A 139 18.49 8.15 12.13
N PHE A 140 18.10 9.40 12.31
CA PHE A 140 16.81 9.78 12.88
C PHE A 140 15.63 9.14 12.10
N THR A 141 15.69 9.18 10.77
CA THR A 141 14.65 8.58 9.90
C THR A 141 14.54 7.08 10.12
N TYR A 142 15.68 6.34 10.13
CA TYR A 142 15.65 4.91 10.39
C TYR A 142 15.06 4.59 11.76
N TYR A 143 15.47 5.31 12.81
CA TYR A 143 14.95 5.05 14.15
C TYR A 143 13.47 5.41 14.29
N THR A 144 12.97 6.40 13.54
CA THR A 144 11.53 6.71 13.48
C THR A 144 10.74 5.59 12.80
N LEU A 145 11.21 5.10 11.63
CA LEU A 145 10.53 4.04 10.87
C LEU A 145 10.59 2.67 11.55
N LEU A 146 11.57 2.44 12.42
CA LEU A 146 11.82 1.18 13.10
C LEU A 146 11.45 1.20 14.59
N ASP A 147 10.87 2.30 15.07
CA ASP A 147 10.32 2.38 16.43
C ASP A 147 9.13 1.42 16.58
N PRO A 148 9.00 0.68 17.70
CA PRO A 148 7.92 -0.29 17.88
C PRO A 148 6.50 0.33 17.88
N THR A 149 6.38 1.65 18.06
CA THR A 149 5.10 2.38 18.00
C THR A 149 4.79 3.00 16.64
N TYR A 150 5.64 2.71 15.63
CA TYR A 150 5.41 3.15 14.26
C TYR A 150 4.27 2.33 13.63
N VAL A 151 3.27 3.03 13.12
CA VAL A 151 2.04 2.43 12.54
C VAL A 151 1.94 2.60 11.02
N GLY A 152 3.02 2.99 10.36
CA GLY A 152 3.08 3.06 8.90
C GLY A 152 3.56 1.75 8.28
N SER A 153 4.19 1.84 7.09
CA SER A 153 4.70 0.67 6.37
C SER A 153 5.71 -0.14 7.18
N THR A 154 5.47 -1.43 7.31
CA THR A 154 6.35 -2.38 8.01
C THR A 154 7.39 -3.04 7.08
N THR A 155 7.43 -2.67 5.80
CA THR A 155 8.31 -3.30 4.80
C THR A 155 9.79 -3.23 5.20
N LEU A 156 10.25 -2.09 5.71
CA LEU A 156 11.64 -1.94 6.14
C LEU A 156 11.98 -2.86 7.33
N SER A 157 11.09 -3.02 8.28
CA SER A 157 11.29 -3.87 9.46
C SER A 157 11.26 -5.37 9.15
N SER A 158 10.71 -5.77 8.00
CA SER A 158 10.66 -7.18 7.58
C SER A 158 12.01 -7.74 7.14
N TYR A 159 12.97 -6.88 6.78
CA TYR A 159 14.33 -7.30 6.47
C TYR A 159 15.12 -7.52 7.76
N GLY A 160 15.91 -8.58 7.82
CA GLY A 160 16.67 -9.01 9.02
C GLY A 160 17.76 -8.03 9.45
N ILE A 161 17.42 -6.77 9.75
CA ILE A 161 18.36 -5.77 10.24
C ILE A 161 18.92 -6.23 11.59
N LEU A 162 20.24 -6.32 11.71
CA LEU A 162 20.88 -6.86 12.91
C LEU A 162 20.56 -6.02 14.16
N GLY A 163 20.07 -6.69 15.19
CA GLY A 163 19.73 -6.07 16.46
C GLY A 163 18.41 -5.27 16.46
N LEU A 164 17.60 -5.33 15.38
CA LEU A 164 16.32 -4.64 15.32
C LEU A 164 15.32 -5.24 16.33
N ASN A 165 15.13 -6.55 16.30
CA ASN A 165 14.22 -7.22 17.22
C ASN A 165 14.59 -6.98 18.69
N GLU A 166 15.89 -7.05 19.00
CA GLU A 166 16.39 -6.76 20.35
C GLU A 166 16.10 -5.30 20.75
N TYR A 167 16.27 -4.35 19.83
CA TYR A 167 15.95 -2.96 20.09
C TYR A 167 14.45 -2.72 20.28
N GLN A 168 13.61 -3.28 19.40
CA GLN A 168 12.16 -3.10 19.49
C GLN A 168 11.56 -3.73 20.74
N THR A 169 12.08 -4.87 21.17
CA THR A 169 11.62 -5.59 22.37
C THR A 169 12.37 -5.21 23.64
N GLN A 170 13.44 -4.39 23.52
CA GLN A 170 14.32 -3.99 24.62
C GLN A 170 14.95 -5.17 25.38
N THR A 171 15.14 -6.33 24.70
CA THR A 171 15.63 -7.58 25.25
C THR A 171 16.67 -8.24 24.34
N THR A 172 17.52 -9.11 24.90
CA THR A 172 18.28 -10.05 24.08
C THR A 172 17.36 -11.19 23.61
N SER A 173 17.71 -11.88 22.52
CA SER A 173 16.92 -13.00 22.00
C SER A 173 16.67 -14.10 23.06
N GLU A 174 17.67 -14.42 23.91
CA GLU A 174 17.52 -15.41 24.99
C GLU A 174 16.49 -14.96 26.03
N VAL A 175 16.51 -13.69 26.41
CA VAL A 175 15.56 -13.12 27.38
C VAL A 175 14.17 -12.99 26.75
N TYR A 176 14.10 -12.59 25.47
CA TYR A 176 12.86 -12.59 24.72
C TYR A 176 12.17 -13.96 24.73
N ASP A 177 12.88 -15.00 24.29
CA ASP A 177 12.34 -16.37 24.23
C ASP A 177 11.84 -16.84 25.60
N LYS A 178 12.58 -16.50 26.66
CA LYS A 178 12.16 -16.83 28.04
C LYS A 178 10.81 -16.20 28.41
N TYR A 179 10.64 -14.91 28.16
CA TYR A 179 9.41 -14.20 28.55
C TYR A 179 8.28 -14.43 27.57
N ALA A 180 8.56 -14.67 26.29
CA ALA A 180 7.55 -15.09 25.32
C ALA A 180 6.96 -16.47 25.69
N ALA A 181 7.82 -17.46 26.02
CA ALA A 181 7.34 -18.75 26.50
C ALA A 181 6.52 -18.61 27.79
N MET A 182 6.95 -17.74 28.71
CA MET A 182 6.21 -17.48 29.96
C MET A 182 4.83 -16.87 29.69
N ALA A 183 4.73 -15.90 28.76
CA ALA A 183 3.46 -15.30 28.35
C ALA A 183 2.50 -16.33 27.76
N GLU A 184 3.02 -17.25 26.92
CA GLU A 184 2.24 -18.37 26.38
C GLU A 184 1.73 -19.32 27.47
N GLU A 185 2.57 -19.65 28.47
CA GLU A 185 2.20 -20.50 29.58
C GLU A 185 1.13 -19.84 30.47
N ILE A 186 1.26 -18.55 30.79
CA ILE A 186 0.27 -17.79 31.55
C ILE A 186 -1.06 -17.73 30.78
N PHE A 187 -1.01 -17.43 29.48
CA PHE A 187 -2.18 -17.37 28.62
C PHE A 187 -2.90 -18.73 28.56
N ALA A 188 -2.15 -19.81 28.36
CA ALA A 188 -2.69 -21.18 28.34
C ALA A 188 -3.28 -21.63 29.67
N ALA A 189 -2.77 -21.12 30.81
CA ALA A 189 -3.34 -21.40 32.13
C ALA A 189 -4.73 -20.75 32.34
N GLY A 190 -4.98 -19.61 31.66
CA GLY A 190 -6.25 -18.89 31.72
C GLY A 190 -6.32 -17.83 32.83
N GLU A 191 -7.24 -16.86 32.70
CA GLU A 191 -7.39 -15.74 33.63
C GLU A 191 -7.80 -16.22 35.06
N ASP A 192 -8.60 -17.28 35.14
CA ASP A 192 -9.09 -17.85 36.43
C ASP A 192 -8.07 -18.77 37.12
N HIS A 193 -6.83 -18.88 36.57
CA HIS A 193 -5.80 -19.73 37.15
C HIS A 193 -5.40 -19.27 38.55
N GLU A 194 -5.51 -20.16 39.55
CA GLU A 194 -5.02 -19.91 40.93
C GLU A 194 -3.50 -20.12 40.97
N TRP A 195 -2.74 -19.04 41.04
CA TRP A 195 -1.28 -19.08 41.11
C TRP A 195 -0.75 -19.94 42.26
N SER A 196 0.34 -20.66 42.05
CA SER A 196 1.06 -21.47 43.02
C SER A 196 2.58 -21.34 42.89
N GLU A 197 3.34 -21.71 43.92
CA GLU A 197 4.81 -21.75 43.87
C GLU A 197 5.39 -22.77 42.85
N GLU A 198 4.55 -23.61 42.26
CA GLU A 198 4.95 -24.59 41.23
C GLU A 198 4.89 -24.01 39.81
N ASP A 199 4.26 -22.84 39.64
CA ASP A 199 4.19 -22.16 38.36
C ASP A 199 5.57 -21.58 38.01
N GLY A 200 5.87 -21.52 36.71
CA GLY A 200 7.12 -20.99 36.18
C GLY A 200 7.24 -19.45 36.25
N TRP A 201 6.22 -18.77 36.76
CA TRP A 201 6.10 -17.30 36.86
C TRP A 201 5.65 -16.86 38.25
N THR A 202 5.69 -15.56 38.52
CA THR A 202 5.17 -15.01 39.78
C THR A 202 3.72 -14.57 39.64
N GLN A 203 3.00 -14.45 40.79
CA GLN A 203 1.64 -13.91 40.78
C GLN A 203 1.61 -12.50 40.18
N GLU A 204 2.59 -11.66 40.44
CA GLU A 204 2.69 -10.30 39.86
C GLU A 204 2.78 -10.33 38.34
N GLN A 205 3.48 -11.31 37.77
CA GLN A 205 3.58 -11.50 36.31
C GLN A 205 2.25 -11.98 35.72
N GLN A 206 1.56 -12.90 36.38
CA GLN A 206 0.22 -13.36 35.97
C GLN A 206 -0.78 -12.21 35.96
N ASP A 207 -0.87 -11.47 37.09
CA ASP A 207 -1.80 -10.35 37.23
C ASP A 207 -1.47 -9.24 36.22
N GLY A 208 -0.17 -8.97 35.98
CA GLY A 208 0.31 -8.02 34.99
C GLY A 208 -0.06 -8.42 33.56
N PHE A 209 0.09 -9.70 33.20
CA PHE A 209 -0.28 -10.20 31.88
C PHE A 209 -1.77 -10.01 31.59
N TRP A 210 -2.65 -10.40 32.52
CA TRP A 210 -4.09 -10.24 32.31
C TRP A 210 -4.55 -8.77 32.37
N ALA A 211 -3.79 -7.91 33.06
CA ALA A 211 -4.01 -6.47 32.97
C ALA A 211 -3.70 -5.93 31.58
N LEU A 212 -2.63 -6.41 30.92
CA LEU A 212 -2.28 -6.05 29.55
C LEU A 212 -3.33 -6.56 28.53
N VAL A 213 -3.85 -7.77 28.72
CA VAL A 213 -4.96 -8.28 27.89
C VAL A 213 -6.19 -7.38 28.01
N LYS A 214 -6.56 -7.00 29.25
CA LYS A 214 -7.69 -6.10 29.48
C LYS A 214 -7.44 -4.71 28.86
N GLU A 215 -6.25 -4.17 29.01
CA GLU A 215 -5.87 -2.87 28.43
C GLU A 215 -5.99 -2.88 26.89
N GLY A 216 -5.40 -3.89 26.23
CA GLY A 216 -5.51 -4.06 24.79
C GLY A 216 -6.96 -4.25 24.31
N TRP A 217 -7.78 -4.97 25.05
CA TRP A 217 -9.21 -5.11 24.73
C TRP A 217 -9.98 -3.80 24.88
N LEU A 218 -9.68 -3.00 25.91
CA LEU A 218 -10.26 -1.66 26.09
C LEU A 218 -9.86 -0.72 24.94
N GLU A 219 -8.61 -0.77 24.49
CA GLU A 219 -8.14 -0.01 23.33
C GLU A 219 -8.87 -0.44 22.05
N ASP A 220 -9.06 -1.73 21.83
CA ASP A 220 -9.73 -2.25 20.65
C ASP A 220 -11.22 -1.84 20.61
N VAL A 221 -11.96 -1.94 21.71
CA VAL A 221 -13.35 -1.44 21.75
C VAL A 221 -13.43 0.08 21.56
N GLN A 222 -12.41 0.86 21.94
CA GLN A 222 -12.36 2.28 21.62
C GLN A 222 -12.16 2.51 20.11
N LYS A 223 -11.32 1.72 19.46
CA LYS A 223 -11.15 1.79 18.00
C LYS A 223 -12.44 1.47 17.26
N ILE A 224 -13.21 0.49 17.74
CA ILE A 224 -14.54 0.20 17.18
C ILE A 224 -15.45 1.42 17.31
N VAL A 225 -15.48 2.10 18.47
CA VAL A 225 -16.27 3.33 18.66
C VAL A 225 -15.83 4.39 17.64
N ASP A 226 -14.54 4.62 17.50
CA ASP A 226 -13.98 5.60 16.58
C ASP A 226 -14.32 5.26 15.11
N TYR A 227 -14.23 3.99 14.74
CA TYR A 227 -14.62 3.49 13.42
C TYR A 227 -16.11 3.73 13.14
N VAL A 228 -16.99 3.43 14.11
CA VAL A 228 -18.44 3.67 13.98
C VAL A 228 -18.73 5.15 13.80
N LEU A 229 -18.09 6.02 14.56
CA LEU A 229 -18.26 7.47 14.43
C LEU A 229 -17.81 8.00 13.07
N ALA A 230 -16.76 7.42 12.51
CA ALA A 230 -16.27 7.81 11.20
C ALA A 230 -17.15 7.32 10.04
N ASN A 231 -17.77 6.14 10.16
CA ASN A 231 -18.38 5.47 9.01
C ASN A 231 -19.89 5.30 9.10
N TYR A 232 -20.51 5.38 10.29
CA TYR A 232 -21.93 5.03 10.50
C TYR A 232 -22.78 6.15 11.07
N MET A 233 -22.31 7.39 11.15
CA MET A 233 -23.06 8.52 11.72
C MET A 233 -24.38 8.83 10.99
N ASP A 234 -24.48 8.48 9.71
CA ASP A 234 -25.72 8.64 8.93
C ASP A 234 -26.87 7.75 9.40
N TYR A 235 -26.57 6.69 10.15
CA TYR A 235 -27.54 5.74 10.72
C TYR A 235 -27.95 6.08 12.15
N SER A 236 -27.46 7.18 12.71
CA SER A 236 -27.63 7.55 14.12
C SER A 236 -29.08 7.69 14.55
N GLU A 237 -29.94 8.32 13.72
CA GLU A 237 -31.38 8.48 14.02
C GLU A 237 -32.12 7.13 13.96
N ASP A 238 -31.78 6.26 13.02
CA ASP A 238 -32.44 4.98 12.78
C ASP A 238 -32.15 3.93 13.88
N TYR A 239 -30.91 3.90 14.38
CA TYR A 239 -30.46 2.88 15.35
C TYR A 239 -30.35 3.38 16.79
N ALA A 240 -30.03 4.66 17.00
CA ALA A 240 -29.90 5.23 18.34
C ALA A 240 -31.02 6.22 18.68
N GLY A 241 -31.84 6.64 17.71
CA GLY A 241 -32.90 7.65 17.93
C GLY A 241 -32.32 9.02 18.28
N MET A 242 -31.07 9.29 17.95
CA MET A 242 -30.32 10.54 18.20
C MET A 242 -29.75 11.06 16.90
N THR A 243 -29.69 12.37 16.76
CA THR A 243 -28.99 13.02 15.65
C THR A 243 -27.47 12.89 15.82
N ALA A 244 -26.71 13.02 14.75
CA ALA A 244 -25.24 13.05 14.78
C ALA A 244 -24.69 14.13 15.74
N ASP A 245 -25.32 15.30 15.79
CA ASP A 245 -24.95 16.38 16.70
C ASP A 245 -25.16 15.95 18.18
N GLU A 246 -26.29 15.28 18.48
CA GLU A 246 -26.58 14.80 19.83
C GLU A 246 -25.61 13.69 20.28
N ILE A 247 -25.16 12.81 19.37
CA ILE A 247 -24.13 11.81 19.67
C ILE A 247 -22.79 12.49 19.98
N ASN A 248 -22.42 13.48 19.18
CA ASN A 248 -21.17 14.22 19.37
C ASN A 248 -21.11 15.11 20.62
N GLU A 249 -22.24 15.34 21.30
CA GLU A 249 -22.29 16.14 22.55
C GLU A 249 -21.51 15.52 23.72
N SER A 250 -21.36 14.19 23.77
CA SER A 250 -20.67 13.53 24.88
C SER A 250 -20.05 12.18 24.50
N ASP A 251 -18.92 11.84 25.10
CA ASP A 251 -18.24 10.55 24.89
C ASP A 251 -19.12 9.36 25.33
N SER A 252 -19.96 9.55 26.33
CA SER A 252 -20.96 8.56 26.75
C SER A 252 -21.93 8.18 25.64
N LYS A 253 -22.45 9.17 24.89
CA LYS A 253 -23.35 8.91 23.75
C LYS A 253 -22.59 8.29 22.56
N LYS A 254 -21.32 8.66 22.34
CA LYS A 254 -20.47 8.06 21.30
C LYS A 254 -20.25 6.58 21.58
N VAL A 255 -19.87 6.23 22.81
CA VAL A 255 -19.69 4.81 23.21
C VAL A 255 -21.02 4.04 23.09
N ALA A 256 -22.13 4.61 23.57
CA ALA A 256 -23.44 3.98 23.45
C ALA A 256 -23.84 3.71 21.99
N PHE A 257 -23.55 4.66 21.10
CA PHE A 257 -23.80 4.50 19.66
C PHE A 257 -22.88 3.43 19.05
N GLY A 258 -21.59 3.41 19.41
CA GLY A 258 -20.65 2.37 19.00
C GLY A 258 -21.15 0.98 19.40
N MET A 259 -21.59 0.78 20.65
CA MET A 259 -22.15 -0.49 21.12
C MET A 259 -23.39 -0.94 20.33
N VAL A 260 -24.28 0.00 20.00
CA VAL A 260 -25.51 -0.31 19.23
C VAL A 260 -25.18 -0.72 17.80
N MET A 261 -24.33 0.05 17.12
CA MET A 261 -23.96 -0.23 15.75
C MET A 261 -23.20 -1.55 15.58
N TRP A 262 -22.42 -1.94 16.60
CA TRP A 262 -21.65 -3.20 16.61
C TRP A 262 -22.42 -4.38 17.20
N GLY A 263 -23.69 -4.19 17.59
CA GLY A 263 -24.55 -5.29 18.07
C GLY A 263 -24.45 -5.62 19.56
N PHE A 264 -23.72 -4.85 20.36
CA PHE A 264 -23.57 -5.04 21.81
C PHE A 264 -24.53 -4.24 22.66
N GLY A 265 -25.52 -3.62 22.03
CA GLY A 265 -26.56 -2.87 22.75
C GLY A 265 -27.76 -2.52 21.89
N SER A 266 -28.81 -2.01 22.54
CA SER A 266 -29.98 -1.39 21.88
C SER A 266 -30.41 -0.17 22.66
N ILE A 267 -30.87 0.88 21.95
CA ILE A 267 -31.40 2.09 22.56
C ILE A 267 -32.91 2.17 22.30
N GLU A 268 -33.73 2.20 23.38
CA GLU A 268 -35.17 2.45 23.31
C GLU A 268 -35.55 3.57 24.27
N ASP A 269 -36.27 4.58 23.81
CA ASP A 269 -36.73 5.73 24.58
C ASP A 269 -35.58 6.44 25.36
N GLY A 270 -34.36 6.47 24.80
CA GLY A 270 -33.19 7.10 25.42
C GLY A 270 -32.51 6.24 26.51
N VAL A 271 -32.86 4.97 26.63
CA VAL A 271 -32.25 4.01 27.54
C VAL A 271 -31.43 2.99 26.70
N LEU A 272 -30.13 2.93 26.94
CA LEU A 272 -29.28 1.86 26.42
C LEU A 272 -29.46 0.58 27.24
N THR A 273 -29.69 -0.54 26.59
CA THR A 273 -29.59 -1.88 27.19
C THR A 273 -28.42 -2.60 26.52
N THR A 274 -27.43 -3.01 27.31
CA THR A 274 -26.21 -3.67 26.81
C THR A 274 -26.41 -5.19 26.66
N ALA A 275 -25.50 -5.85 25.94
CA ALA A 275 -25.53 -7.30 25.72
C ALA A 275 -25.42 -8.09 27.05
N ASP A 276 -24.80 -7.53 28.09
CA ASP A 276 -24.72 -8.09 29.44
C ASP A 276 -25.92 -7.69 30.36
N GLU A 277 -27.03 -7.23 29.74
CA GLU A 277 -28.30 -6.89 30.39
C GLU A 277 -28.24 -5.69 31.36
N LYS A 278 -27.24 -4.83 31.30
CA LYS A 278 -27.21 -3.57 32.02
C LYS A 278 -28.03 -2.51 31.29
N THR A 279 -28.54 -1.54 32.03
CA THR A 279 -29.34 -0.43 31.45
C THR A 279 -28.82 0.92 31.91
N PHE A 280 -28.75 1.89 30.99
CA PHE A 280 -28.28 3.23 31.22
C PHE A 280 -29.28 4.24 30.62
N ASP A 281 -29.80 5.14 31.46
CA ASP A 281 -30.55 6.31 30.97
C ASP A 281 -29.56 7.35 30.44
N LEU A 282 -29.47 7.50 29.13
CA LEU A 282 -28.49 8.38 28.47
C LEU A 282 -28.63 9.88 28.80
N ALA A 283 -29.71 10.25 29.50
CA ALA A 283 -29.87 11.61 30.00
C ALA A 283 -29.21 11.80 31.39
N THR A 284 -28.95 10.74 32.14
CA THR A 284 -28.50 10.84 33.55
C THR A 284 -27.29 9.96 33.86
N ASP A 285 -27.11 8.87 33.15
CA ASP A 285 -26.05 7.89 33.36
C ASP A 285 -24.92 8.08 32.38
N GLU A 286 -23.70 7.76 32.79
CA GLU A 286 -22.52 7.76 31.96
C GLU A 286 -22.24 6.32 31.45
N VAL A 287 -22.06 6.18 30.14
CA VAL A 287 -21.62 4.93 29.49
C VAL A 287 -20.16 5.10 29.15
N THR A 288 -19.34 4.13 29.53
CA THR A 288 -17.89 4.18 29.38
C THR A 288 -17.38 3.07 28.43
N VAL A 289 -16.15 3.19 27.94
CA VAL A 289 -15.47 2.13 27.20
C VAL A 289 -15.36 0.85 28.04
N GLU A 290 -15.22 0.99 29.38
CA GLU A 290 -15.23 -0.18 30.29
C GLU A 290 -16.59 -0.87 30.33
N ASP A 291 -17.70 -0.15 30.16
CA ASP A 291 -19.03 -0.80 30.06
C ASP A 291 -19.13 -1.55 28.72
N TYR A 292 -18.56 -1.03 27.66
CA TYR A 292 -18.48 -1.73 26.38
C TYR A 292 -17.60 -2.98 26.48
N TYR A 293 -16.39 -2.85 27.03
CA TYR A 293 -15.55 -4.01 27.34
C TYR A 293 -16.31 -5.09 28.14
N ASN A 294 -17.01 -4.71 29.19
CA ASN A 294 -17.75 -5.68 29.99
C ASN A 294 -18.84 -6.42 29.19
N ALA A 295 -19.50 -5.72 28.27
CA ALA A 295 -20.52 -6.30 27.39
C ALA A 295 -19.91 -7.32 26.43
N THR A 296 -18.77 -6.96 25.78
CA THR A 296 -18.04 -7.87 24.89
C THR A 296 -17.43 -9.05 25.67
N TYR A 297 -16.80 -8.79 26.82
CA TYR A 297 -16.25 -9.84 27.68
C TYR A 297 -17.31 -10.88 28.09
N ALA A 298 -18.50 -10.42 28.47
CA ALA A 298 -19.60 -11.31 28.81
C ALA A 298 -20.11 -12.11 27.60
N ALA A 299 -20.19 -11.49 26.44
CA ALA A 299 -20.66 -12.15 25.21
C ALA A 299 -19.70 -13.27 24.76
N TYR A 300 -18.40 -13.04 24.87
CA TYR A 300 -17.35 -14.00 24.48
C TYR A 300 -16.87 -14.88 25.66
N GLY A 301 -17.39 -14.66 26.87
CA GLY A 301 -17.03 -15.45 28.08
C GLY A 301 -15.54 -15.30 28.45
N GLY A 302 -14.92 -14.18 28.13
CA GLY A 302 -13.51 -13.89 28.38
C GLY A 302 -12.54 -14.44 27.31
N ASP A 303 -13.06 -15.05 26.24
CA ASP A 303 -12.23 -15.54 25.13
C ASP A 303 -11.81 -14.37 24.23
N VAL A 304 -10.63 -13.81 24.52
CA VAL A 304 -10.07 -12.65 23.82
C VAL A 304 -9.70 -12.96 22.36
N VAL A 305 -9.35 -14.22 22.04
CA VAL A 305 -9.00 -14.61 20.66
C VAL A 305 -10.26 -14.58 19.81
N SER A 306 -11.31 -15.31 20.22
CA SER A 306 -12.59 -15.32 19.50
C SER A 306 -13.22 -13.92 19.41
N TYR A 307 -13.03 -13.07 20.42
CA TYR A 307 -13.46 -11.68 20.36
C TYR A 307 -12.69 -10.91 19.27
N ALA A 308 -11.37 -10.93 19.30
CA ALA A 308 -10.54 -10.15 18.38
C ALA A 308 -10.74 -10.61 16.92
N GLU A 309 -10.81 -11.92 16.68
CA GLU A 309 -11.08 -12.48 15.33
C GLU A 309 -12.45 -12.07 14.76
N THR A 310 -13.44 -11.77 15.64
CA THR A 310 -14.82 -11.51 15.21
C THR A 310 -15.13 -10.01 15.18
N GLU A 311 -14.61 -9.24 16.14
CA GLU A 311 -15.11 -7.89 16.44
C GLU A 311 -14.10 -6.78 16.16
N SER A 312 -12.80 -7.05 16.12
CA SER A 312 -11.82 -6.00 15.90
C SER A 312 -12.05 -5.28 14.58
N SER A 313 -12.15 -3.93 14.62
CA SER A 313 -12.41 -3.11 13.43
C SER A 313 -11.20 -2.92 12.53
N ASP A 314 -10.01 -3.27 13.01
CA ASP A 314 -8.74 -3.13 12.28
C ASP A 314 -7.89 -4.41 12.27
N GLY A 315 -8.48 -5.55 12.65
CA GLY A 315 -7.78 -6.84 12.70
C GLY A 315 -6.76 -6.95 13.84
N THR A 316 -6.86 -6.14 14.89
CA THR A 316 -5.95 -6.17 16.04
C THR A 316 -6.00 -7.51 16.77
N ASP A 317 -4.89 -8.27 16.81
CA ASP A 317 -4.74 -9.42 17.72
C ASP A 317 -4.39 -8.95 19.13
N VAL A 318 -5.43 -8.81 19.96
CA VAL A 318 -5.30 -8.34 21.35
C VAL A 318 -4.42 -9.28 22.18
N ALA A 319 -4.53 -10.60 21.96
CA ALA A 319 -3.75 -11.59 22.72
C ALA A 319 -2.26 -11.56 22.33
N ALA A 320 -1.93 -11.49 21.06
CA ALA A 320 -0.56 -11.38 20.60
C ALA A 320 0.09 -10.08 21.07
N ASN A 321 -0.62 -8.95 20.99
CA ASN A 321 -0.15 -7.66 21.47
C ASN A 321 0.12 -7.67 22.99
N ALA A 322 -0.77 -8.30 23.79
CA ALA A 322 -0.56 -8.43 25.23
C ALA A 322 0.67 -9.31 25.56
N LYS A 323 0.89 -10.40 24.81
CA LYS A 323 2.09 -11.25 24.97
C LYS A 323 3.37 -10.46 24.67
N LEU A 324 3.38 -9.69 23.59
CA LEU A 324 4.52 -8.83 23.27
C LEU A 324 4.73 -7.74 24.32
N ALA A 325 3.68 -7.05 24.76
CA ALA A 325 3.74 -6.06 25.82
C ALA A 325 4.28 -6.64 27.13
N PHE A 326 3.92 -7.89 27.46
CA PHE A 326 4.47 -8.60 28.62
C PHE A 326 5.99 -8.80 28.49
N VAL A 327 6.48 -9.23 27.33
CA VAL A 327 7.92 -9.35 27.09
C VAL A 327 8.61 -8.00 27.24
N MET A 328 8.06 -6.92 26.66
CA MET A 328 8.61 -5.58 26.74
C MET A 328 8.60 -5.01 28.16
N GLU A 329 7.62 -5.40 29.00
CA GLU A 329 7.57 -4.96 30.40
C GLU A 329 8.56 -5.71 31.29
N TRP A 330 8.63 -7.04 31.15
CA TRP A 330 9.36 -7.91 32.08
C TRP A 330 10.76 -8.29 31.59
N GLY A 331 10.98 -8.35 30.28
CA GLY A 331 12.27 -8.69 29.71
C GLY A 331 13.40 -7.77 30.13
N PRO A 332 13.26 -6.43 30.03
CA PRO A 332 14.29 -5.49 30.51
C PRO A 332 14.57 -5.58 32.01
N LYS A 333 13.66 -6.09 32.81
CA LYS A 333 13.80 -6.30 34.26
C LYS A 333 14.55 -7.59 34.61
N ASP A 334 14.84 -8.46 33.65
CA ASP A 334 15.60 -9.70 33.86
C ASP A 334 17.02 -9.40 34.35
N GLU A 335 17.54 -10.25 35.28
CA GLU A 335 18.89 -10.09 35.80
C GLU A 335 19.95 -10.17 34.71
N ALA A 336 19.72 -10.94 33.63
CA ALA A 336 20.61 -11.04 32.48
C ALA A 336 20.76 -9.74 31.69
N MET A 337 19.73 -8.88 31.73
CA MET A 337 19.75 -7.56 31.08
C MET A 337 20.46 -6.48 31.93
N GLY A 338 20.75 -6.76 33.19
CA GLY A 338 21.41 -5.81 34.08
C GLY A 338 20.54 -4.58 34.44
N GLY A 339 19.25 -4.61 34.10
CA GLY A 339 18.31 -3.51 34.30
C GLY A 339 18.40 -2.39 33.26
N GLU A 340 19.16 -2.59 32.19
CA GLU A 340 19.27 -1.70 31.05
C GLU A 340 18.66 -2.37 29.81
N GLY A 341 17.88 -1.62 29.02
CA GLY A 341 17.36 -2.08 27.75
C GLY A 341 18.44 -2.19 26.67
N VAL A 342 18.04 -2.46 25.42
CA VAL A 342 18.92 -2.47 24.26
C VAL A 342 19.03 -1.06 23.70
N PRO A 343 20.23 -0.41 23.75
CA PRO A 343 20.32 1.03 23.53
C PRO A 343 20.24 1.45 22.06
N ASN A 344 20.52 0.55 21.12
CA ASN A 344 20.55 0.86 19.69
C ASN A 344 20.28 -0.37 18.81
N ILE A 345 20.00 -0.11 17.53
CA ILE A 345 19.93 -1.13 16.49
C ILE A 345 21.35 -1.42 16.00
N ALA A 346 21.91 -2.57 16.35
CA ALA A 346 23.32 -2.90 16.09
C ALA A 346 23.71 -2.84 14.60
N GLY A 347 22.76 -3.10 13.71
CA GLY A 347 22.92 -3.07 12.26
C GLY A 347 22.89 -1.67 11.66
N ILE A 348 22.49 -0.62 12.37
CA ILE A 348 22.41 0.75 11.84
C ILE A 348 23.55 1.59 12.41
N LYS A 349 24.37 2.14 11.51
CA LYS A 349 25.58 2.87 11.91
C LYS A 349 25.74 4.17 11.13
N LYS A 350 26.08 5.23 11.84
CA LYS A 350 26.70 6.43 11.29
C LYS A 350 28.20 6.18 11.17
N LEU A 351 28.76 6.21 9.96
CA LEU A 351 30.20 6.02 9.73
C LEU A 351 30.96 7.35 9.79
N ASP A 352 30.36 8.40 9.25
CA ASP A 352 30.82 9.80 9.31
C ASP A 352 29.63 10.74 9.11
N ASP A 353 29.87 12.05 8.94
CA ASP A 353 28.80 13.06 8.85
C ASP A 353 27.90 12.92 7.60
N TYR A 354 28.31 12.13 6.59
CA TYR A 354 27.60 11.95 5.34
C TYR A 354 27.46 10.48 4.94
N THR A 355 27.84 9.54 5.81
CA THR A 355 27.82 8.11 5.46
C THR A 355 27.09 7.30 6.51
N VAL A 356 26.11 6.52 6.10
CA VAL A 356 25.37 5.57 6.92
C VAL A 356 25.55 4.15 6.39
N GLU A 357 25.53 3.17 7.28
CA GLU A 357 25.57 1.72 6.95
C GLU A 357 24.42 1.01 7.65
N VAL A 358 23.66 0.21 6.90
CA VAL A 358 22.69 -0.74 7.41
C VAL A 358 23.22 -2.15 7.15
N THR A 359 23.20 -3.02 8.17
CA THR A 359 23.64 -4.42 8.05
C THR A 359 22.47 -5.35 8.34
N THR A 360 22.20 -6.28 7.42
CA THR A 360 21.17 -7.32 7.55
C THR A 360 21.80 -8.71 7.69
N ALA A 361 21.07 -9.66 8.24
CA ALA A 361 21.36 -11.06 8.14
C ALA A 361 21.02 -11.58 6.74
N GLY A 362 21.88 -12.41 6.18
CA GLY A 362 21.71 -12.94 4.82
C GLY A 362 21.76 -11.89 3.71
N TYR A 363 21.39 -12.28 2.51
CA TYR A 363 21.22 -11.41 1.34
C TYR A 363 19.81 -11.55 0.79
N GLU A 364 19.12 -10.42 0.63
CA GLU A 364 17.84 -10.34 -0.04
C GLU A 364 17.86 -9.25 -1.11
N ALA A 365 17.66 -9.62 -2.37
CA ALA A 365 17.76 -8.71 -3.50
C ALA A 365 16.76 -7.52 -3.43
N PRO A 366 15.51 -7.67 -2.93
CA PRO A 366 14.59 -6.54 -2.79
C PRO A 366 14.97 -5.54 -1.69
N ALA A 367 15.78 -5.95 -0.71
CA ALA A 367 16.06 -5.14 0.48
C ALA A 367 16.66 -3.76 0.16
N VAL A 368 17.46 -3.65 -0.90
CA VAL A 368 18.09 -2.40 -1.33
C VAL A 368 17.06 -1.30 -1.63
N TYR A 369 15.91 -1.66 -2.22
CA TYR A 369 14.84 -0.72 -2.52
C TYR A 369 14.16 -0.16 -1.26
N SER A 370 13.99 -0.99 -0.24
CA SER A 370 13.39 -0.57 1.03
C SER A 370 14.39 0.13 1.95
N ILE A 371 15.64 -0.35 2.00
CA ILE A 371 16.68 0.24 2.85
C ILE A 371 17.03 1.65 2.37
N PHE A 372 17.16 1.88 1.07
CA PHE A 372 17.50 3.20 0.53
C PHE A 372 16.31 3.98 -0.04
N GLY A 373 15.13 3.39 -0.16
CA GLY A 373 13.88 4.07 -0.54
C GLY A 373 13.26 4.89 0.58
N ILE A 374 14.01 5.19 1.64
CA ILE A 374 13.57 6.07 2.72
C ILE A 374 13.80 7.53 2.37
N GLN A 375 12.94 8.40 2.90
CA GLN A 375 13.06 9.84 2.74
C GLN A 375 14.14 10.40 3.68
N MET A 376 14.93 11.37 3.22
CA MET A 376 15.84 12.12 4.09
C MET A 376 15.06 13.19 4.84
N THR A 377 14.68 12.90 6.09
CA THR A 377 13.79 13.77 6.86
C THR A 377 14.53 14.63 7.89
N PRO A 378 14.17 15.91 8.02
CA PRO A 378 14.87 16.82 8.93
C PRO A 378 14.58 16.51 10.41
N MET A 379 15.61 16.03 11.12
CA MET A 379 15.53 15.76 12.56
C MET A 379 15.13 17.00 13.37
N HIS A 380 15.64 18.18 13.01
CA HIS A 380 15.33 19.43 13.71
C HIS A 380 13.85 19.85 13.59
N TYR A 381 13.13 19.34 12.59
CA TYR A 381 11.72 19.60 12.38
C TYR A 381 10.85 18.49 13.00
N TYR A 382 11.07 17.24 12.62
CA TYR A 382 10.26 16.10 13.07
C TYR A 382 10.70 15.55 14.44
N GLY A 383 11.96 15.73 14.84
CA GLY A 383 12.52 15.30 16.11
C GLY A 383 12.85 16.47 17.04
N ASP A 384 13.65 16.19 18.05
CA ASP A 384 14.17 17.15 19.02
C ASP A 384 15.69 17.09 19.04
N VAL A 385 16.36 18.16 18.58
CA VAL A 385 17.82 18.23 18.53
C VAL A 385 18.47 18.13 19.89
N GLU A 386 17.78 18.51 21.00
CA GLU A 386 18.29 18.38 22.36
C GLU A 386 18.26 16.91 22.85
N LYS A 387 17.45 16.06 22.19
CA LYS A 387 17.38 14.61 22.42
C LYS A 387 18.26 13.80 21.47
N TYR A 388 19.05 14.44 20.61
CA TYR A 388 19.94 13.75 19.69
C TYR A 388 21.38 13.75 20.20
N ASP A 389 21.96 12.57 20.36
CA ASP A 389 23.36 12.33 20.71
C ASP A 389 23.72 10.90 20.30
N TYR A 390 24.18 10.73 19.05
CA TYR A 390 24.45 9.41 18.48
C TYR A 390 25.41 8.57 19.33
N ASP A 391 26.49 9.19 19.86
CA ASP A 391 27.50 8.49 20.66
C ASP A 391 26.94 7.98 22.01
N ASN A 392 25.85 8.57 22.50
CA ASN A 392 25.13 8.17 23.70
C ASN A 392 23.78 7.50 23.41
N ASN A 393 23.59 6.97 22.21
CA ASN A 393 22.39 6.24 21.78
C ASN A 393 21.08 7.02 21.97
N LYS A 394 21.09 8.29 21.56
CA LYS A 394 19.91 9.16 21.53
C LYS A 394 19.65 9.58 20.10
N PHE A 395 18.43 9.37 19.62
CA PHE A 395 18.10 9.45 18.20
C PHE A 395 17.05 10.54 17.88
N GLY A 396 16.91 11.56 18.71
CA GLY A 396 16.07 12.73 18.47
C GLY A 396 14.64 12.62 18.99
N PHE A 397 14.30 11.55 19.70
CA PHE A 397 13.02 11.32 20.40
C PHE A 397 13.21 10.28 21.50
N ASP A 398 12.23 10.13 22.38
CA ASP A 398 12.24 9.07 23.39
C ASP A 398 11.71 7.77 22.77
N PHE A 399 12.33 6.63 23.08
CA PHE A 399 11.88 5.32 22.60
C PHE A 399 10.39 5.12 22.87
N GLY A 400 9.64 4.73 21.83
CA GLY A 400 8.19 4.53 21.90
C GLY A 400 7.35 5.81 21.90
N ASP A 401 7.93 6.97 21.60
CA ASP A 401 7.18 8.25 21.54
C ASP A 401 7.37 8.95 20.17
N LEU A 402 6.47 8.66 19.24
CA LEU A 402 6.39 9.32 17.93
C LEU A 402 5.31 10.41 17.87
N SER A 403 4.89 10.94 19.00
CA SER A 403 3.82 11.95 19.09
C SER A 403 4.13 13.22 18.29
N LYS A 404 5.39 13.65 18.24
CA LYS A 404 5.79 14.82 17.45
C LYS A 404 5.66 14.56 15.95
N GLN A 405 6.16 13.42 15.46
CA GLN A 405 6.03 13.02 14.06
C GLN A 405 4.56 12.92 13.64
N LYS A 406 3.71 12.32 14.48
CA LYS A 406 2.27 12.23 14.28
C LYS A 406 1.58 13.61 14.26
N SER A 407 2.03 14.57 15.08
CA SER A 407 1.46 15.92 15.12
C SER A 407 1.74 16.74 13.87
N LEU A 408 2.69 16.33 13.02
CA LEU A 408 3.12 17.02 11.79
C LEU A 408 2.63 16.28 10.51
N ILE A 409 1.63 15.40 10.64
CA ILE A 409 1.16 14.56 9.53
C ILE A 409 0.66 15.36 8.32
N GLU A 410 0.09 16.54 8.54
CA GLU A 410 -0.45 17.42 7.50
C GLU A 410 0.54 18.48 7.01
N GLN A 411 1.75 18.56 7.59
CA GLN A 411 2.70 19.66 7.36
C GLN A 411 4.08 19.12 7.01
N PRO A 412 4.29 18.62 5.77
CA PRO A 412 5.58 18.07 5.38
C PRO A 412 6.65 19.16 5.21
N MET A 413 7.88 18.87 5.63
CA MET A 413 9.06 19.68 5.36
C MET A 413 10.23 18.74 5.03
N GLY A 414 11.00 19.05 4.00
CA GLY A 414 12.10 18.22 3.54
C GLY A 414 13.06 18.96 2.61
N CYS A 415 13.76 18.23 1.76
CA CYS A 415 14.77 18.72 0.83
C CYS A 415 14.38 18.56 -0.66
N GLY A 416 13.10 18.31 -0.94
CA GLY A 416 12.55 18.17 -2.29
C GLY A 416 12.55 19.45 -3.11
N PRO A 417 12.13 19.37 -4.39
CA PRO A 417 12.10 20.53 -5.30
C PRO A 417 11.13 21.63 -4.87
N TYR A 418 10.11 21.33 -4.08
CA TYR A 418 9.13 22.29 -3.62
C TYR A 418 8.91 22.25 -2.12
N LYS A 419 8.46 23.39 -1.57
CA LYS A 419 8.04 23.57 -0.18
C LYS A 419 6.52 23.48 -0.10
N PHE A 420 5.99 22.71 0.82
CA PHE A 420 4.57 22.73 1.15
C PHE A 420 4.19 24.06 1.80
N ILE A 421 3.11 24.70 1.34
CA ILE A 421 2.61 25.95 1.88
C ILE A 421 1.30 25.74 2.63
N SER A 422 0.31 25.12 1.99
CA SER A 422 -1.00 24.89 2.61
C SER A 422 -1.81 23.84 1.88
N TYR A 423 -2.78 23.26 2.60
CA TYR A 423 -3.91 22.55 2.01
C TYR A 423 -5.19 23.23 2.44
N GLU A 424 -5.78 23.98 1.54
CA GLU A 424 -6.99 24.77 1.79
C GLU A 424 -7.95 24.69 0.60
N ASN A 425 -9.25 24.61 0.87
CA ASN A 425 -10.28 24.61 -0.17
C ASN A 425 -10.05 23.54 -1.26
N LYS A 426 -9.54 22.36 -0.87
CA LYS A 426 -9.26 21.24 -1.78
C LYS A 426 -8.10 21.55 -2.77
N VAL A 427 -7.17 22.38 -2.36
CA VAL A 427 -5.97 22.72 -3.10
C VAL A 427 -4.76 22.62 -2.18
N VAL A 428 -3.78 21.78 -2.57
CA VAL A 428 -2.44 21.80 -1.98
C VAL A 428 -1.59 22.78 -2.76
N THR A 429 -1.00 23.75 -2.07
CA THR A 429 -0.15 24.79 -2.67
C THR A 429 1.31 24.58 -2.29
N PHE A 430 2.19 24.70 -3.28
CA PHE A 430 3.64 24.56 -3.15
C PHE A 430 4.36 25.79 -3.68
N GLU A 431 5.52 26.11 -3.09
CA GLU A 431 6.45 27.13 -3.55
C GLU A 431 7.78 26.46 -3.92
N ALA A 432 8.45 26.91 -5.01
CA ALA A 432 9.75 26.40 -5.41
C ALA A 432 10.76 26.47 -4.27
N ASN A 433 11.53 25.40 -4.08
CA ASN A 433 12.61 25.36 -3.10
C ASN A 433 13.89 25.94 -3.72
N GLU A 434 14.27 27.13 -3.29
CA GLU A 434 15.51 27.81 -3.72
C GLU A 434 16.79 27.06 -3.30
N ASN A 435 16.66 26.14 -2.32
CA ASN A 435 17.77 25.34 -1.80
C ASN A 435 17.87 23.96 -2.47
N TYR A 436 17.03 23.65 -3.46
CA TYR A 436 17.05 22.35 -4.11
C TYR A 436 18.38 22.06 -4.79
N TYR A 437 18.98 20.91 -4.57
CA TYR A 437 20.35 20.60 -5.00
C TYR A 437 20.54 20.55 -6.54
N LYS A 438 19.47 20.29 -7.32
CA LYS A 438 19.52 20.39 -8.80
C LYS A 438 19.30 21.81 -9.31
N GLY A 439 19.08 22.78 -8.43
CA GLY A 439 18.75 24.17 -8.71
C GLY A 439 17.27 24.49 -8.49
N GLU A 440 16.99 25.77 -8.23
CA GLU A 440 15.63 26.24 -7.98
C GLU A 440 14.71 25.95 -9.18
N PRO A 441 13.53 25.29 -8.98
CA PRO A 441 12.57 25.05 -10.05
C PRO A 441 12.16 26.31 -10.81
N LYS A 442 11.98 26.20 -12.13
CA LYS A 442 11.58 27.32 -13.00
C LYS A 442 10.16 27.77 -12.72
N ILE A 443 9.23 26.84 -12.49
CA ILE A 443 7.87 27.11 -12.05
C ILE A 443 7.91 27.43 -10.56
N LYS A 444 7.46 28.63 -10.19
CA LYS A 444 7.58 29.13 -8.82
C LYS A 444 6.48 28.66 -7.88
N GLU A 445 5.32 28.32 -8.41
CA GLU A 445 4.17 27.84 -7.67
C GLU A 445 3.53 26.66 -8.37
N ILE A 446 3.24 25.59 -7.61
CA ILE A 446 2.40 24.45 -8.04
C ILE A 446 1.18 24.36 -7.15
N GLN A 447 0.05 24.02 -7.77
CA GLN A 447 -1.21 23.75 -7.09
C GLN A 447 -1.72 22.36 -7.48
N PHE A 448 -1.89 21.47 -6.52
CA PHE A 448 -2.61 20.22 -6.70
C PHE A 448 -4.07 20.44 -6.31
N LYS A 449 -4.93 20.42 -7.32
CA LYS A 449 -6.35 20.77 -7.17
C LYS A 449 -7.22 19.52 -7.26
N GLU A 450 -8.03 19.26 -6.24
CA GLU A 450 -9.00 18.18 -6.31
C GLU A 450 -9.98 18.41 -7.47
N THR A 451 -10.01 17.43 -8.36
CA THR A 451 -10.81 17.45 -9.59
C THR A 451 -11.40 16.04 -9.78
N ALA A 452 -12.70 15.97 -10.02
CA ALA A 452 -13.32 14.67 -10.28
C ALA A 452 -12.68 14.00 -11.52
N SER A 453 -12.34 12.71 -11.41
CA SER A 453 -11.68 11.95 -12.48
C SER A 453 -12.41 12.06 -13.84
N ALA A 454 -13.74 12.12 -13.81
CA ALA A 454 -14.55 12.29 -15.01
C ALA A 454 -14.41 13.67 -15.68
N GLU A 455 -13.90 14.67 -14.98
CA GLU A 455 -13.83 16.07 -15.43
C GLU A 455 -12.43 16.49 -15.88
N VAL A 456 -11.40 15.68 -15.63
CA VAL A 456 -9.98 16.04 -15.86
C VAL A 456 -9.74 16.48 -17.32
N ALA A 457 -10.23 15.73 -18.32
CA ALA A 457 -10.05 16.10 -19.74
C ALA A 457 -10.69 17.46 -20.08
N THR A 458 -11.93 17.69 -19.58
CA THR A 458 -12.63 18.95 -19.76
C THR A 458 -11.92 20.09 -19.03
N ALA A 459 -11.43 19.88 -17.81
CA ALA A 459 -10.73 20.89 -17.02
C ALA A 459 -9.40 21.32 -17.67
N VAL A 460 -8.63 20.39 -18.23
CA VAL A 460 -7.42 20.69 -19.02
C VAL A 460 -7.80 21.44 -20.31
N GLY A 461 -8.83 20.96 -21.03
CA GLY A 461 -9.29 21.57 -22.28
C GLY A 461 -9.83 22.99 -22.11
N THR A 462 -10.37 23.34 -20.94
CA THR A 462 -10.87 24.69 -20.61
C THR A 462 -9.82 25.60 -19.95
N GLY A 463 -8.67 25.03 -19.56
CA GLY A 463 -7.62 25.75 -18.83
C GLY A 463 -7.91 25.98 -17.35
N GLU A 464 -8.81 25.20 -16.77
CA GLU A 464 -9.07 25.20 -15.32
C GLU A 464 -7.92 24.52 -14.54
N VAL A 465 -7.31 23.52 -15.16
CA VAL A 465 -6.04 22.88 -14.74
C VAL A 465 -5.11 22.78 -15.95
N ASP A 466 -3.83 22.57 -15.72
CA ASP A 466 -2.80 22.49 -16.77
C ASP A 466 -2.47 21.06 -17.18
N CYS A 467 -2.53 20.15 -16.23
CA CYS A 467 -2.32 18.73 -16.46
C CYS A 467 -3.02 17.87 -15.41
N GLY A 468 -3.07 16.58 -15.65
CA GLY A 468 -3.60 15.60 -14.69
C GLY A 468 -3.61 14.19 -15.25
N GLU A 469 -3.74 13.23 -14.35
CA GLU A 469 -3.89 11.83 -14.71
C GLU A 469 -5.35 11.56 -15.12
N MET A 470 -5.53 10.79 -16.17
CA MET A 470 -6.80 10.38 -16.72
C MET A 470 -6.82 8.86 -16.91
N THR A 471 -7.93 8.22 -16.59
CA THR A 471 -8.08 6.80 -16.92
C THR A 471 -7.98 6.59 -18.43
N GLY A 472 -7.05 5.77 -18.88
CA GLY A 472 -6.93 5.39 -20.28
C GLY A 472 -8.08 4.49 -20.70
N SER A 473 -9.17 5.06 -21.23
CA SER A 473 -10.31 4.31 -21.74
C SER A 473 -10.75 4.86 -23.09
N LYS A 474 -11.46 4.02 -23.85
CA LYS A 474 -11.97 4.40 -25.16
C LYS A 474 -12.84 5.66 -25.13
N ILE A 475 -13.70 5.78 -24.12
CA ILE A 475 -14.57 6.94 -23.94
C ILE A 475 -13.73 8.20 -23.67
N ARG A 476 -12.70 8.11 -22.84
CA ARG A 476 -11.84 9.25 -22.52
C ARG A 476 -10.98 9.68 -23.70
N PHE A 477 -10.52 8.75 -24.51
CA PHE A 477 -9.79 9.08 -25.74
C PHE A 477 -10.69 9.78 -26.78
N GLU A 478 -11.96 9.34 -26.92
CA GLU A 478 -12.93 10.03 -27.76
C GLU A 478 -13.24 11.44 -27.27
N GLU A 479 -13.29 11.65 -25.94
CA GLU A 479 -13.48 12.96 -25.31
C GLU A 479 -12.30 13.90 -25.66
N VAL A 480 -11.06 13.45 -25.42
CA VAL A 480 -9.84 14.21 -25.72
C VAL A 480 -9.76 14.52 -27.23
N GLY A 481 -10.03 13.57 -28.12
CA GLY A 481 -10.07 13.79 -29.56
C GLY A 481 -11.12 14.81 -29.99
N THR A 482 -12.26 14.84 -29.28
CA THR A 482 -13.30 15.87 -29.50
C THR A 482 -12.83 17.25 -29.03
N ILE A 483 -12.15 17.36 -27.89
CA ILE A 483 -11.58 18.62 -27.39
C ILE A 483 -10.50 19.14 -28.36
N ASN A 484 -9.62 18.27 -28.87
CA ASN A 484 -8.62 18.62 -29.89
C ASN A 484 -9.24 19.00 -31.24
N GLY A 485 -10.46 18.50 -31.54
CA GLY A 485 -11.23 18.82 -32.75
C GLY A 485 -10.81 18.07 -34.02
N ASP A 486 -9.84 17.19 -33.95
CA ASP A 486 -9.32 16.37 -35.06
C ASP A 486 -9.50 14.86 -34.82
N GLY A 487 -9.96 14.45 -33.64
CA GLY A 487 -10.14 13.07 -33.26
C GLY A 487 -8.89 12.41 -32.64
N GLU A 488 -7.77 13.14 -32.57
CA GLU A 488 -6.50 12.65 -32.05
C GLU A 488 -6.35 12.96 -30.55
N ILE A 489 -5.69 12.08 -29.80
CA ILE A 489 -5.47 12.27 -28.36
C ILE A 489 -4.32 13.24 -28.05
N THR A 490 -3.53 13.59 -29.06
CA THR A 490 -2.49 14.63 -28.99
C THR A 490 -2.73 15.66 -30.09
N GLY A 491 -2.98 16.90 -29.71
CA GLY A 491 -3.36 17.97 -30.62
C GLY A 491 -3.01 19.35 -30.10
N SER A 492 -3.72 20.35 -30.61
CA SER A 492 -3.44 21.76 -30.31
C SER A 492 -3.91 22.20 -28.92
N VAL A 493 -4.80 21.45 -28.27
CA VAL A 493 -5.36 21.78 -26.95
C VAL A 493 -4.78 20.88 -25.88
N ILE A 494 -4.79 19.56 -26.11
CA ILE A 494 -4.31 18.53 -25.18
C ILE A 494 -3.24 17.69 -25.85
N THR A 495 -2.14 17.48 -25.15
CA THR A 495 -1.11 16.47 -25.45
C THR A 495 -1.27 15.33 -24.44
N THR A 496 -1.38 14.09 -24.93
CA THR A 496 -1.54 12.90 -24.09
C THR A 496 -0.27 12.06 -24.08
N SER A 497 0.25 11.75 -22.90
CA SER A 497 1.26 10.73 -22.67
C SER A 497 0.61 9.47 -22.13
N LYS A 498 0.84 8.31 -22.77
CA LYS A 498 0.39 6.99 -22.29
C LYS A 498 1.58 6.28 -21.67
N VAL A 499 1.38 5.77 -20.46
CA VAL A 499 2.40 5.05 -19.70
C VAL A 499 1.79 3.75 -19.17
N ASP A 500 2.48 2.62 -19.35
CA ASP A 500 2.01 1.35 -18.78
C ASP A 500 1.92 1.47 -17.26
N ASN A 501 0.79 1.03 -16.69
CA ASN A 501 0.62 0.99 -15.24
C ASN A 501 1.54 -0.08 -14.65
N LEU A 502 2.15 0.17 -13.50
CA LEU A 502 2.99 -0.81 -12.83
C LEU A 502 2.18 -2.01 -12.31
N GLY A 503 0.93 -1.80 -11.92
CA GLY A 503 0.02 -2.85 -11.48
C GLY A 503 -0.65 -3.62 -12.62
N TYR A 504 -1.40 -4.64 -12.28
CA TYR A 504 -2.19 -5.43 -13.23
C TYR A 504 -3.49 -5.93 -12.60
N GLY A 505 -4.53 -6.10 -13.44
CA GLY A 505 -5.82 -6.64 -13.01
C GLY A 505 -5.89 -8.15 -13.13
N TYR A 506 -6.65 -8.79 -12.25
CA TYR A 506 -6.81 -10.23 -12.19
C TYR A 506 -8.18 -10.68 -11.71
N ILE A 507 -8.49 -11.97 -11.92
CA ILE A 507 -9.59 -12.68 -11.26
C ILE A 507 -8.97 -13.76 -10.39
N GLY A 508 -9.16 -13.68 -9.06
CA GLY A 508 -8.63 -14.64 -8.10
C GLY A 508 -9.62 -15.78 -7.80
N MET A 509 -9.08 -16.91 -7.33
CA MET A 509 -9.84 -18.05 -6.78
C MET A 509 -9.16 -18.55 -5.51
N ASN A 510 -9.90 -18.64 -4.42
CA ASN A 510 -9.42 -19.18 -3.16
C ASN A 510 -9.41 -20.72 -3.22
N ALA A 511 -8.22 -21.32 -3.05
CA ALA A 511 -8.03 -22.76 -3.15
C ALA A 511 -8.71 -23.55 -2.03
N ASP A 512 -8.95 -22.92 -0.87
CA ASP A 512 -9.62 -23.56 0.27
C ASP A 512 -11.14 -23.58 0.13
N THR A 513 -11.73 -22.71 -0.68
CA THR A 513 -13.17 -22.65 -0.94
C THR A 513 -13.57 -23.21 -2.32
N VAL A 514 -12.63 -23.19 -3.31
CA VAL A 514 -12.85 -23.76 -4.65
C VAL A 514 -11.99 -25.01 -4.83
N ASN A 515 -12.47 -26.12 -4.25
CA ASN A 515 -11.74 -27.40 -4.25
C ASN A 515 -12.68 -28.60 -4.36
N VAL A 516 -12.09 -29.78 -4.42
CA VAL A 516 -12.76 -31.08 -4.39
C VAL A 516 -12.30 -31.86 -3.16
N GLY A 517 -13.24 -32.29 -2.33
CA GLY A 517 -12.94 -33.12 -1.16
C GLY A 517 -12.18 -32.40 -0.03
N GLY A 518 -12.11 -31.07 -0.02
CA GLY A 518 -11.36 -30.30 0.95
C GLY A 518 -9.83 -30.38 0.79
N VAL A 519 -9.32 -30.81 -0.39
CA VAL A 519 -7.88 -30.96 -0.66
C VAL A 519 -7.48 -30.00 -1.77
N ALA A 520 -7.02 -28.82 -1.38
CA ALA A 520 -6.75 -27.69 -2.27
C ALA A 520 -5.72 -27.98 -3.39
N ASP A 521 -4.68 -28.76 -3.10
CA ASP A 521 -3.56 -29.11 -3.99
C ASP A 521 -3.81 -30.35 -4.84
N SER A 522 -4.95 -31.06 -4.68
CA SER A 522 -5.24 -32.28 -5.44
C SER A 522 -5.39 -31.98 -6.95
N ALA A 523 -5.13 -32.99 -7.76
CA ALA A 523 -5.29 -32.89 -9.21
C ALA A 523 -6.75 -32.56 -9.60
N GLU A 524 -7.71 -33.09 -8.86
CA GLU A 524 -9.15 -32.83 -9.03
C GLU A 524 -9.51 -31.38 -8.70
N SER A 525 -8.94 -30.81 -7.63
CA SER A 525 -9.16 -29.40 -7.24
C SER A 525 -8.54 -28.44 -8.24
N LYS A 526 -7.32 -28.69 -8.69
CA LYS A 526 -6.68 -27.94 -9.78
C LYS A 526 -7.47 -28.04 -11.09
N ALA A 527 -8.02 -29.22 -11.41
CA ALA A 527 -8.85 -29.41 -12.59
C ALA A 527 -10.17 -28.62 -12.51
N LEU A 528 -10.80 -28.58 -11.34
CA LEU A 528 -11.98 -27.74 -11.10
C LEU A 528 -11.69 -26.26 -11.36
N ARG A 529 -10.64 -25.72 -10.76
CA ARG A 529 -10.25 -24.32 -10.99
C ARG A 529 -9.86 -24.06 -12.45
N LYS A 530 -9.19 -24.99 -13.14
CA LYS A 530 -8.89 -24.88 -14.57
C LYS A 530 -10.17 -24.91 -15.42
N ALA A 531 -11.20 -25.66 -15.02
CA ALA A 531 -12.49 -25.65 -15.72
C ALA A 531 -13.12 -24.24 -15.67
N LEU A 532 -13.12 -23.60 -14.52
CA LEU A 532 -13.64 -22.23 -14.36
C LEU A 532 -12.76 -21.21 -15.10
N ALA A 533 -11.44 -21.28 -14.89
CA ALA A 533 -10.47 -20.36 -15.49
C ALA A 533 -10.48 -20.39 -17.03
N THR A 534 -10.68 -21.55 -17.66
CA THR A 534 -10.71 -21.67 -19.13
C THR A 534 -11.86 -20.87 -19.73
N VAL A 535 -13.04 -20.87 -19.10
CA VAL A 535 -14.21 -20.09 -19.57
C VAL A 535 -14.02 -18.60 -19.27
N LEU A 536 -13.52 -18.23 -18.08
CA LEU A 536 -13.25 -16.83 -17.75
C LEU A 536 -12.18 -16.23 -18.69
N ALA A 537 -11.11 -16.96 -18.93
CA ALA A 537 -9.98 -16.47 -19.71
C ALA A 537 -10.32 -16.18 -21.18
N VAL A 538 -11.22 -16.92 -21.81
CA VAL A 538 -11.52 -16.77 -23.25
C VAL A 538 -12.24 -15.47 -23.59
N TYR A 539 -12.90 -14.83 -22.61
CA TYR A 539 -13.63 -13.57 -22.82
C TYR A 539 -12.80 -12.31 -22.57
N ARG A 540 -11.56 -12.44 -22.09
CA ARG A 540 -10.71 -11.30 -21.74
C ARG A 540 -10.47 -10.34 -22.90
N ASP A 541 -10.11 -10.85 -24.06
CA ASP A 541 -9.79 -10.01 -25.23
C ASP A 541 -10.96 -9.08 -25.60
N VAL A 542 -12.17 -9.61 -25.74
CA VAL A 542 -13.33 -8.82 -26.15
C VAL A 542 -13.78 -7.85 -25.06
N ALA A 543 -13.68 -8.25 -23.79
CA ALA A 543 -14.14 -7.44 -22.68
C ALA A 543 -13.23 -6.21 -22.48
N PHE A 544 -11.92 -6.43 -22.46
CA PHE A 544 -10.97 -5.35 -22.24
C PHE A 544 -10.81 -4.43 -23.44
N ASP A 545 -10.91 -4.95 -24.67
CA ASP A 545 -11.03 -4.09 -25.86
C ASP A 545 -12.29 -3.22 -25.82
N SER A 546 -13.39 -3.77 -25.31
CA SER A 546 -14.63 -3.00 -25.16
C SER A 546 -14.52 -1.86 -24.15
N TYR A 547 -13.80 -2.06 -23.04
CA TYR A 547 -13.66 -1.10 -21.94
C TYR A 547 -12.52 -0.12 -22.20
N TYR A 548 -11.31 -0.64 -22.45
CA TYR A 548 -10.09 0.16 -22.58
C TYR A 548 -9.71 0.50 -24.03
N GLY A 549 -10.15 -0.31 -25.01
CA GLY A 549 -9.62 -0.23 -26.36
C GLY A 549 -8.12 -0.47 -26.39
N GLU A 550 -7.37 0.43 -27.00
CA GLU A 550 -5.89 0.34 -27.12
C GLU A 550 -5.13 0.66 -25.81
N ALA A 551 -5.84 1.07 -24.74
CA ALA A 551 -5.21 1.47 -23.48
C ALA A 551 -5.01 0.31 -22.50
N ALA A 552 -5.26 -0.92 -22.90
CA ALA A 552 -4.91 -2.12 -22.15
C ALA A 552 -4.58 -3.29 -23.06
N SER A 553 -3.84 -4.25 -22.50
CA SER A 553 -3.53 -5.53 -23.13
C SER A 553 -3.87 -6.67 -22.19
N VAL A 554 -4.26 -7.82 -22.74
CA VAL A 554 -4.45 -9.06 -21.97
C VAL A 554 -3.09 -9.62 -21.59
N ILE A 555 -2.88 -9.90 -20.31
CA ILE A 555 -1.68 -10.56 -19.80
C ILE A 555 -1.88 -12.06 -19.67
N GLN A 556 -0.79 -12.84 -19.75
CA GLN A 556 -0.84 -14.30 -19.74
C GLN A 556 -0.24 -14.91 -18.47
N TYR A 557 0.44 -14.12 -17.68
CA TYR A 557 1.03 -14.50 -16.41
C TYR A 557 0.64 -13.50 -15.33
N PRO A 558 0.53 -13.92 -14.05
CA PRO A 558 0.19 -13.03 -12.95
C PRO A 558 1.42 -12.20 -12.52
N ILE A 559 1.80 -11.28 -13.38
CA ILE A 559 2.91 -10.34 -13.20
C ILE A 559 2.71 -9.16 -14.15
N SER A 560 3.10 -7.96 -13.70
CA SER A 560 3.08 -6.77 -14.57
C SER A 560 3.96 -6.96 -15.78
N ASN A 561 3.48 -6.62 -16.98
CA ASN A 561 4.26 -6.65 -18.22
C ASN A 561 5.46 -5.67 -18.19
N THR A 562 5.45 -4.67 -17.30
CA THR A 562 6.54 -3.72 -17.10
C THR A 562 7.70 -4.35 -16.31
N SER A 563 7.45 -5.46 -15.61
CA SER A 563 8.49 -6.15 -14.85
C SER A 563 9.54 -6.77 -15.76
N TRP A 564 10.80 -6.63 -15.39
CA TRP A 564 11.91 -7.29 -16.08
C TRP A 564 11.81 -8.83 -16.04
N ALA A 565 11.08 -9.39 -15.06
CA ALA A 565 10.86 -10.82 -14.91
C ALA A 565 9.67 -11.34 -15.75
N ALA A 566 8.84 -10.45 -16.30
CA ALA A 566 7.66 -10.87 -17.06
C ALA A 566 8.04 -11.70 -18.29
N PRO A 567 7.46 -12.91 -18.45
CA PRO A 567 7.66 -13.72 -19.64
C PRO A 567 7.12 -13.01 -20.90
N GLN A 568 7.94 -12.98 -21.93
CA GLN A 568 7.61 -12.37 -23.21
C GLN A 568 7.17 -13.44 -24.23
N ALA A 569 6.32 -13.05 -25.18
CA ALA A 569 5.82 -13.97 -26.23
C ALA A 569 6.93 -14.62 -27.08
N THR A 570 8.14 -14.03 -27.07
CA THR A 570 9.34 -14.55 -27.73
C THR A 570 10.18 -15.49 -26.87
N ASP A 571 9.88 -15.57 -25.56
CA ASP A 571 10.66 -16.41 -24.63
C ASP A 571 10.34 -17.89 -24.82
N GLU A 572 11.34 -18.72 -24.66
CA GLU A 572 11.15 -20.17 -24.74
C GLU A 572 10.23 -20.65 -23.60
N GLY A 573 9.25 -21.46 -23.93
CA GLY A 573 8.28 -21.95 -22.95
C GLY A 573 7.14 -20.96 -22.60
N TYR A 574 7.03 -19.84 -23.33
CA TYR A 574 5.87 -18.96 -23.19
C TYR A 574 4.58 -19.69 -23.57
N LYS A 575 3.54 -19.53 -22.74
CA LYS A 575 2.22 -20.15 -22.97
C LYS A 575 1.10 -19.13 -22.74
N LEU A 576 0.01 -19.28 -23.49
CA LEU A 576 -1.22 -18.57 -23.18
C LEU A 576 -1.88 -19.22 -21.97
N ALA A 577 -2.34 -18.42 -21.02
CA ALA A 577 -3.00 -18.91 -19.83
C ALA A 577 -4.31 -19.63 -20.17
N PHE A 578 -4.50 -20.82 -19.58
CA PHE A 578 -5.71 -21.63 -19.69
C PHE A 578 -6.12 -21.99 -21.15
N SER A 579 -5.12 -22.27 -21.97
CA SER A 579 -5.29 -22.56 -23.42
C SER A 579 -5.11 -24.03 -23.77
N VAL A 580 -5.03 -24.93 -22.79
CA VAL A 580 -4.88 -26.39 -23.02
C VAL A 580 -6.01 -27.19 -22.36
N ASP A 581 -6.33 -28.36 -22.94
CA ASP A 581 -7.25 -29.31 -22.34
C ASP A 581 -6.54 -30.26 -21.32
N PRO A 582 -7.25 -31.13 -20.59
CA PRO A 582 -6.66 -32.06 -19.65
C PRO A 582 -5.62 -33.03 -20.25
N GLU A 583 -5.68 -33.31 -21.55
CA GLU A 583 -4.70 -34.10 -22.25
C GLU A 583 -3.46 -33.31 -22.70
N GLY A 584 -3.42 -31.99 -22.45
CA GLY A 584 -2.35 -31.11 -22.84
C GLY A 584 -2.37 -30.63 -24.30
N ASN A 585 -3.51 -30.77 -24.97
CA ASN A 585 -3.65 -30.27 -26.34
C ASN A 585 -4.07 -28.80 -26.32
N ASP A 586 -3.58 -28.04 -27.29
CA ASP A 586 -4.01 -26.63 -27.47
C ASP A 586 -5.51 -26.58 -27.80
N ILE A 587 -6.25 -25.74 -27.09
CA ILE A 587 -7.69 -25.50 -27.29
C ILE A 587 -7.89 -24.60 -28.52
N TYR A 588 -6.99 -23.68 -28.78
CA TYR A 588 -7.16 -22.65 -29.81
C TYR A 588 -6.15 -22.81 -30.95
N THR A 589 -6.63 -22.50 -32.17
CA THR A 589 -5.78 -22.37 -33.37
C THR A 589 -5.86 -20.95 -33.92
N ALA A 590 -4.87 -20.57 -34.73
CA ALA A 590 -4.76 -19.20 -35.21
C ALA A 590 -5.89 -18.78 -36.19
N ASP A 591 -6.60 -19.73 -36.77
CA ASP A 591 -7.69 -19.53 -37.74
C ASP A 591 -9.09 -19.53 -37.12
N MET A 592 -9.22 -19.75 -35.80
CA MET A 592 -10.49 -19.72 -35.10
C MET A 592 -11.05 -18.31 -35.02
N THR A 593 -12.36 -18.19 -35.27
CA THR A 593 -13.13 -16.97 -34.93
C THR A 593 -13.31 -16.86 -33.42
N ALA A 594 -13.76 -15.70 -32.91
CA ALA A 594 -14.06 -15.54 -31.49
C ALA A 594 -15.11 -16.54 -31.01
N GLU A 595 -16.17 -16.74 -31.77
CA GLU A 595 -17.23 -17.70 -31.47
C GLU A 595 -16.72 -19.14 -31.44
N ASP A 596 -15.82 -19.52 -32.36
CA ASP A 596 -15.17 -20.83 -32.35
C ASP A 596 -14.30 -21.02 -31.09
N LYS A 597 -13.57 -19.98 -30.65
CA LYS A 597 -12.79 -20.01 -29.42
C LYS A 597 -13.70 -20.16 -28.18
N TYR A 598 -14.83 -19.45 -28.12
CA TYR A 598 -15.78 -19.58 -27.01
C TYR A 598 -16.34 -20.99 -26.91
N ALA A 599 -16.74 -21.57 -28.05
CA ALA A 599 -17.23 -22.94 -28.10
C ALA A 599 -16.16 -23.98 -27.73
N ALA A 600 -14.90 -23.76 -28.16
CA ALA A 600 -13.78 -24.62 -27.83
C ALA A 600 -13.40 -24.54 -26.33
N ALA A 601 -13.43 -23.35 -25.76
CA ALA A 601 -13.20 -23.14 -24.31
C ALA A 601 -14.26 -23.87 -23.48
N LEU A 602 -15.54 -23.75 -23.85
CA LEU A 602 -16.64 -24.41 -23.15
C LEU A 602 -16.54 -25.94 -23.23
N ALA A 603 -16.15 -26.47 -24.40
CA ALA A 603 -15.90 -27.91 -24.59
C ALA A 603 -14.69 -28.39 -23.76
N ALA A 604 -13.61 -27.61 -23.66
CA ALA A 604 -12.45 -27.94 -22.83
C ALA A 604 -12.78 -27.87 -21.35
N SER A 605 -13.57 -26.87 -20.94
CA SER A 605 -14.05 -26.73 -19.55
C SER A 605 -14.84 -27.96 -19.11
N LEU A 606 -15.71 -28.52 -19.95
CA LEU A 606 -16.44 -29.79 -19.67
C LEU A 606 -15.47 -30.94 -19.41
N LYS A 607 -14.39 -31.07 -20.19
CA LYS A 607 -13.36 -32.10 -19.97
C LYS A 607 -12.61 -31.87 -18.64
N TRP A 608 -12.35 -30.61 -18.29
CA TRP A 608 -11.74 -30.25 -16.99
C TRP A 608 -12.67 -30.58 -15.82
N PHE A 609 -14.01 -30.37 -15.94
CA PHE A 609 -14.97 -30.81 -14.94
C PHE A 609 -15.01 -32.36 -14.85
N GLU A 610 -14.93 -33.10 -15.95
CA GLU A 610 -14.79 -34.58 -15.91
C GLU A 610 -13.51 -35.01 -15.19
N ALA A 611 -12.36 -34.34 -15.45
CA ALA A 611 -11.09 -34.60 -14.78
C ALA A 611 -11.15 -34.25 -13.28
N ALA A 612 -11.96 -33.28 -12.89
CA ALA A 612 -12.27 -32.93 -11.49
C ALA A 612 -13.26 -33.89 -10.80
N GLY A 613 -13.76 -34.90 -11.51
CA GLY A 613 -14.67 -35.91 -10.96
C GLY A 613 -16.14 -35.52 -11.02
N PHE A 614 -16.51 -34.46 -11.74
CA PHE A 614 -17.92 -34.10 -11.98
C PHE A 614 -18.55 -35.05 -12.98
N THR A 615 -19.86 -35.29 -12.86
CA THR A 615 -20.62 -36.03 -13.84
C THR A 615 -21.04 -35.10 -14.99
N VAL A 616 -20.62 -35.45 -16.20
CA VAL A 616 -21.01 -34.72 -17.43
C VAL A 616 -21.89 -35.63 -18.29
N GLU A 617 -23.12 -35.19 -18.59
CA GLU A 617 -24.10 -35.91 -19.45
C GLU A 617 -24.69 -34.93 -20.46
N ASP A 618 -24.76 -35.35 -21.73
CA ASP A 618 -25.34 -34.56 -22.83
C ASP A 618 -24.76 -33.13 -22.95
N GLY A 619 -23.47 -32.97 -22.67
CA GLY A 619 -22.77 -31.67 -22.71
C GLY A 619 -23.07 -30.74 -21.51
N LYS A 620 -23.53 -31.30 -20.41
CA LYS A 620 -23.80 -30.56 -19.18
C LYS A 620 -23.22 -31.26 -17.96
N VAL A 621 -22.75 -30.47 -17.02
CA VAL A 621 -22.41 -30.92 -15.68
C VAL A 621 -23.72 -31.15 -14.91
N THR A 622 -23.94 -32.36 -14.44
CA THR A 622 -25.20 -32.78 -13.81
C THR A 622 -25.04 -33.10 -12.31
N ALA A 623 -23.80 -33.39 -11.85
CA ALA A 623 -23.51 -33.61 -10.44
C ALA A 623 -22.06 -33.26 -10.12
N ALA A 624 -21.86 -32.68 -8.93
CA ALA A 624 -20.56 -32.44 -8.33
C ALA A 624 -20.07 -33.64 -7.53
N PRO A 625 -18.76 -33.91 -7.45
CA PRO A 625 -18.18 -34.86 -6.51
C PRO A 625 -18.30 -34.34 -5.07
N GLU A 626 -18.02 -35.21 -4.08
CA GLU A 626 -18.08 -34.89 -2.67
C GLU A 626 -17.14 -33.69 -2.36
N GLY A 627 -17.65 -32.70 -1.63
CA GLY A 627 -16.94 -31.50 -1.23
C GLY A 627 -16.84 -30.42 -2.33
N ALA A 628 -17.43 -30.64 -3.52
CA ALA A 628 -17.53 -29.62 -4.57
C ALA A 628 -19.02 -29.26 -4.81
N LYS A 629 -19.27 -28.18 -5.57
CA LYS A 629 -20.61 -27.67 -5.83
C LYS A 629 -20.83 -27.27 -7.29
N LEU A 630 -22.05 -26.93 -7.67
CA LEU A 630 -22.42 -26.50 -9.03
C LEU A 630 -22.67 -24.98 -9.12
N ASP A 631 -22.62 -24.30 -8.01
CA ASP A 631 -22.81 -22.86 -7.87
C ASP A 631 -21.58 -22.22 -7.24
N TYR A 632 -21.11 -21.14 -7.82
CA TYR A 632 -19.95 -20.36 -7.35
C TYR A 632 -20.30 -18.88 -7.34
N GLU A 633 -19.70 -18.14 -6.39
CA GLU A 633 -19.81 -16.69 -6.31
C GLU A 633 -18.51 -16.00 -6.72
N VAL A 634 -18.65 -14.88 -7.42
CA VAL A 634 -17.54 -13.94 -7.68
C VAL A 634 -17.91 -12.57 -7.15
N ILE A 635 -17.06 -12.01 -6.28
CA ILE A 635 -17.21 -10.65 -5.76
C ILE A 635 -16.44 -9.70 -6.69
N ILE A 636 -17.07 -8.63 -7.12
CA ILE A 636 -16.48 -7.62 -7.99
C ILE A 636 -16.82 -6.22 -7.50
N PRO A 637 -15.81 -5.33 -7.23
CA PRO A 637 -16.05 -3.96 -6.80
C PRO A 637 -16.36 -3.07 -8.01
N ALA A 638 -17.62 -3.15 -8.49
CA ALA A 638 -18.09 -2.41 -9.66
C ALA A 638 -19.20 -1.40 -9.30
N ASP A 639 -19.13 -0.84 -8.09
CA ASP A 639 -20.00 0.20 -7.54
C ASP A 639 -21.51 -0.12 -7.54
N GLY A 640 -21.85 -1.42 -7.58
CA GLY A 640 -23.24 -1.90 -7.70
C GLY A 640 -23.90 -1.60 -9.06
N VAL A 641 -23.14 -1.14 -10.04
CA VAL A 641 -23.61 -0.73 -11.37
C VAL A 641 -22.85 -1.40 -12.52
N GLY A 642 -21.91 -2.26 -12.22
CA GLY A 642 -21.11 -2.98 -13.21
C GLY A 642 -20.00 -2.15 -13.86
N ASP A 643 -19.55 -1.05 -13.24
CA ASP A 643 -18.49 -0.21 -13.76
C ASP A 643 -17.11 -0.75 -13.37
N HIS A 644 -16.72 -1.86 -13.97
CA HIS A 644 -15.42 -2.48 -13.78
C HIS A 644 -14.99 -3.22 -15.08
N PRO A 645 -13.71 -3.15 -15.49
CA PRO A 645 -13.26 -3.78 -16.73
C PRO A 645 -13.54 -5.29 -16.82
N SER A 646 -13.47 -6.02 -15.70
CA SER A 646 -13.75 -7.45 -15.65
C SER A 646 -15.25 -7.79 -15.65
N TYR A 647 -16.16 -6.83 -15.47
CA TYR A 647 -17.59 -7.11 -15.35
C TYR A 647 -18.16 -7.79 -16.60
N THR A 648 -17.71 -7.35 -17.78
CA THR A 648 -18.12 -7.99 -19.07
C THR A 648 -17.60 -9.43 -19.17
N VAL A 649 -16.38 -9.72 -18.70
CA VAL A 649 -15.86 -11.10 -18.64
C VAL A 649 -16.79 -11.97 -17.81
N LEU A 650 -17.17 -11.50 -16.61
CA LEU A 650 -18.02 -12.27 -15.69
C LEU A 650 -19.42 -12.51 -16.25
N THR A 651 -20.03 -11.51 -16.88
CA THR A 651 -21.38 -11.66 -17.46
C THR A 651 -21.38 -12.62 -18.62
N MET A 652 -20.39 -12.59 -19.52
CA MET A 652 -20.25 -13.54 -20.61
C MET A 652 -19.95 -14.96 -20.11
N ALA A 653 -19.07 -15.08 -19.12
CA ALA A 653 -18.75 -16.37 -18.49
C ALA A 653 -19.94 -16.96 -17.76
N ARG A 654 -20.74 -16.17 -17.03
CA ARG A 654 -22.00 -16.61 -16.38
C ARG A 654 -22.95 -17.24 -17.39
N ASP A 655 -23.19 -16.53 -18.50
CA ASP A 655 -24.11 -16.99 -19.54
C ASP A 655 -23.61 -18.28 -20.24
N ALA A 656 -22.28 -18.46 -20.34
CA ALA A 656 -21.66 -19.67 -20.86
C ALA A 656 -21.74 -20.84 -19.84
N PHE A 657 -21.47 -20.59 -18.56
CA PHE A 657 -21.58 -21.60 -17.51
C PHE A 657 -23.02 -22.14 -17.36
N GLU A 658 -24.04 -21.28 -17.48
CA GLU A 658 -25.43 -21.70 -17.43
C GLU A 658 -25.77 -22.72 -18.53
N GLN A 659 -25.16 -22.61 -19.71
CA GLN A 659 -25.37 -23.58 -20.82
C GLN A 659 -24.88 -24.97 -20.46
N ILE A 660 -23.83 -25.07 -19.65
CA ILE A 660 -23.23 -26.34 -19.23
C ILE A 660 -23.66 -26.82 -17.83
N GLY A 661 -24.59 -26.13 -17.18
CA GLY A 661 -25.16 -26.55 -15.90
C GLY A 661 -24.38 -26.11 -14.67
N ILE A 662 -23.53 -25.08 -14.78
CA ILE A 662 -22.84 -24.40 -13.69
C ILE A 662 -23.48 -23.04 -13.49
N THR A 663 -23.64 -22.61 -12.22
CA THR A 663 -24.13 -21.29 -11.88
C THR A 663 -22.95 -20.42 -11.43
N LEU A 664 -22.81 -19.22 -11.98
CA LEU A 664 -21.90 -18.19 -11.50
C LEU A 664 -22.74 -17.00 -11.02
N THR A 665 -22.74 -16.75 -9.73
CA THR A 665 -23.36 -15.58 -9.13
C THR A 665 -22.36 -14.43 -9.11
N ILE A 666 -22.75 -13.29 -9.69
CA ILE A 666 -21.94 -12.07 -9.67
C ILE A 666 -22.44 -11.22 -8.50
N ASN A 667 -21.62 -11.06 -7.47
CA ASN A 667 -21.87 -10.19 -6.33
C ASN A 667 -21.13 -8.87 -6.60
N ASP A 668 -21.90 -7.81 -6.90
CA ASP A 668 -21.41 -6.46 -7.17
C ASP A 668 -21.94 -5.53 -6.07
N PRO A 669 -21.25 -5.45 -4.91
CA PRO A 669 -21.67 -4.58 -3.82
C PRO A 669 -21.42 -3.11 -4.18
N ALA A 670 -22.30 -2.23 -3.71
CA ALA A 670 -22.09 -0.79 -3.80
C ALA A 670 -20.96 -0.31 -2.87
N ASP A 671 -20.69 -1.07 -1.82
CA ASP A 671 -19.58 -0.87 -0.90
C ASP A 671 -18.47 -1.88 -1.21
N SER A 672 -17.31 -1.41 -1.64
CA SER A 672 -16.15 -2.25 -1.97
C SER A 672 -15.52 -2.91 -0.75
N ASN A 673 -15.75 -2.41 0.47
CA ASN A 673 -15.21 -3.00 1.69
C ASN A 673 -15.70 -4.45 1.88
N ILE A 674 -16.89 -4.79 1.40
CA ILE A 674 -17.41 -6.18 1.41
C ILE A 674 -16.44 -7.16 0.74
N LEU A 675 -15.73 -6.73 -0.30
CA LEU A 675 -14.68 -7.55 -0.91
C LEU A 675 -13.49 -7.73 0.04
N TRP A 676 -13.01 -6.64 0.61
CA TRP A 676 -11.83 -6.68 1.49
C TRP A 676 -12.11 -7.47 2.76
N ASP A 677 -13.27 -7.29 3.40
CA ASP A 677 -13.71 -8.09 4.54
C ASP A 677 -13.74 -9.60 4.23
N ALA A 678 -14.20 -9.98 3.02
CA ALA A 678 -14.22 -11.38 2.62
C ALA A 678 -12.80 -11.93 2.35
N LEU A 679 -11.89 -11.11 1.82
CA LEU A 679 -10.49 -11.46 1.59
C LEU A 679 -9.73 -11.63 2.90
N ASP A 680 -9.93 -10.72 3.84
CA ASP A 680 -9.30 -10.73 5.16
C ASP A 680 -9.82 -11.89 6.03
N ALA A 681 -11.09 -12.28 5.84
CA ALA A 681 -11.66 -13.46 6.49
C ALA A 681 -11.37 -14.78 5.76
N GLY A 682 -10.77 -14.75 4.55
CA GLY A 682 -10.50 -15.95 3.74
C GLY A 682 -11.75 -16.70 3.27
N THR A 683 -12.91 -16.04 3.20
CA THR A 683 -14.22 -16.69 2.93
C THR A 683 -14.68 -16.60 1.47
N GLN A 684 -14.03 -15.75 0.65
CA GLN A 684 -14.34 -15.58 -0.76
C GLN A 684 -14.11 -16.86 -1.58
N GLU A 685 -14.85 -17.00 -2.70
CA GLU A 685 -14.58 -18.06 -3.68
C GLU A 685 -13.81 -17.52 -4.87
N LEU A 686 -14.41 -16.62 -5.64
CA LEU A 686 -13.76 -15.87 -6.70
C LEU A 686 -13.89 -14.37 -6.41
N TRP A 687 -12.93 -13.61 -6.89
CA TRP A 687 -12.99 -12.14 -6.79
C TRP A 687 -12.27 -11.47 -7.95
N CYS A 688 -12.58 -10.20 -8.19
CA CYS A 688 -11.86 -9.34 -9.12
C CYS A 688 -11.13 -8.25 -8.35
N ALA A 689 -9.84 -8.09 -8.63
CA ALA A 689 -9.03 -7.01 -8.04
C ALA A 689 -7.86 -6.65 -8.96
N ALA A 690 -7.00 -5.75 -8.49
CA ALA A 690 -5.75 -5.41 -9.14
C ALA A 690 -4.63 -5.31 -8.09
N TRP A 691 -3.44 -5.79 -8.44
CA TRP A 691 -2.25 -5.58 -7.64
C TRP A 691 -1.54 -4.30 -8.06
N GLY A 692 -1.08 -3.52 -7.08
CA GLY A 692 0.03 -2.61 -7.26
C GLY A 692 1.32 -3.44 -7.27
N ALA A 693 2.22 -3.22 -8.23
CA ALA A 693 3.49 -3.91 -8.28
C ALA A 693 4.63 -3.00 -7.84
N THR A 694 5.74 -3.60 -7.43
CA THR A 694 6.99 -2.93 -7.07
C THR A 694 8.04 -3.10 -8.18
N ILE A 695 9.13 -2.33 -8.12
CA ILE A 695 10.24 -2.43 -9.08
C ILE A 695 10.82 -3.85 -9.07
N ASP A 696 11.09 -4.39 -7.87
CA ASP A 696 11.48 -5.79 -7.73
C ASP A 696 10.23 -6.68 -7.78
N PRO A 697 10.20 -7.71 -8.65
CA PRO A 697 9.05 -8.61 -8.79
C PRO A 697 9.00 -9.67 -7.70
N ASP A 698 9.31 -9.33 -6.46
CA ASP A 698 9.26 -10.24 -5.32
C ASP A 698 7.85 -10.81 -5.14
N MET A 699 7.76 -12.13 -5.04
CA MET A 699 6.50 -12.86 -4.91
C MET A 699 6.20 -13.32 -3.48
N TYR A 700 7.08 -13.01 -2.52
CA TYR A 700 6.99 -13.57 -1.17
C TYR A 700 5.69 -13.17 -0.47
N GLN A 701 5.38 -11.87 -0.45
CA GLN A 701 4.20 -11.35 0.25
C GLN A 701 2.90 -12.00 -0.22
N VAL A 702 2.73 -12.22 -1.53
CA VAL A 702 1.44 -12.56 -2.16
C VAL A 702 1.28 -14.06 -2.35
N TYR A 703 2.38 -14.83 -2.55
CA TYR A 703 2.27 -16.23 -2.96
C TYR A 703 3.00 -17.23 -2.05
N HIS A 704 3.87 -16.77 -1.13
CA HIS A 704 4.48 -17.68 -0.17
C HIS A 704 3.42 -18.20 0.81
N SER A 705 3.50 -19.48 1.20
CA SER A 705 2.49 -20.11 2.08
C SER A 705 2.35 -19.41 3.43
N SER A 706 3.43 -18.82 3.98
CA SER A 706 3.35 -18.07 5.23
C SER A 706 2.49 -16.80 5.15
N GLY A 707 2.20 -16.32 3.93
CA GLY A 707 1.34 -15.15 3.71
C GLY A 707 -0.15 -15.46 3.60
N VAL A 708 -0.56 -16.71 3.82
CA VAL A 708 -1.98 -17.10 3.85
C VAL A 708 -2.66 -16.44 5.04
N VAL A 709 -3.86 -15.94 4.82
CA VAL A 709 -4.67 -15.26 5.83
C VAL A 709 -4.82 -16.12 7.10
N GLY A 710 -4.53 -15.55 8.25
CA GLY A 710 -4.62 -16.23 9.56
C GLY A 710 -3.43 -17.14 9.90
N GLU A 711 -2.37 -17.21 9.06
CA GLU A 711 -1.19 -18.04 9.31
C GLU A 711 0.02 -17.24 9.86
N GLY A 712 -0.20 -15.96 10.21
CA GLY A 712 0.76 -15.13 10.95
C GLY A 712 1.86 -14.49 10.07
N GLY A 713 1.62 -14.38 8.77
CA GLY A 713 2.52 -13.70 7.81
C GLY A 713 1.96 -12.37 7.33
N SER A 714 1.99 -12.15 6.01
CA SER A 714 1.54 -10.91 5.38
C SER A 714 0.03 -10.79 5.20
N ASP A 715 -0.72 -11.87 5.41
CA ASP A 715 -2.15 -12.03 5.13
C ASP A 715 -2.59 -11.62 3.70
N SER A 716 -1.60 -11.51 2.78
CA SER A 716 -1.83 -11.10 1.38
C SER A 716 -2.00 -12.27 0.41
N ASN A 717 -1.78 -13.51 0.85
CA ASN A 717 -2.01 -14.69 0.04
C ASN A 717 -3.50 -15.10 0.09
N HIS A 718 -4.36 -14.25 -0.47
CA HIS A 718 -5.81 -14.47 -0.55
C HIS A 718 -6.19 -15.66 -1.44
N TYR A 719 -5.24 -16.20 -2.22
CA TYR A 719 -5.42 -17.41 -3.05
C TYR A 719 -5.38 -18.69 -2.24
N HIS A 720 -4.87 -18.65 -1.02
CA HIS A 720 -4.62 -19.79 -0.16
C HIS A 720 -3.79 -20.88 -0.84
N ILE A 721 -2.84 -20.46 -1.71
CA ILE A 721 -1.89 -21.38 -2.33
C ILE A 721 -0.84 -21.79 -1.30
N ARG A 722 -0.63 -23.09 -1.16
CA ARG A 722 0.39 -23.68 -0.30
C ARG A 722 1.14 -24.73 -1.10
N ASP A 723 2.30 -24.32 -1.64
CA ASP A 723 3.13 -25.17 -2.49
C ASP A 723 4.60 -25.03 -2.11
N ALA A 724 5.17 -26.09 -1.54
CA ALA A 724 6.54 -26.08 -1.04
C ALA A 724 7.59 -25.84 -2.14
N GLU A 725 7.33 -26.20 -3.40
CA GLU A 725 8.22 -25.90 -4.52
C GLU A 725 8.16 -24.40 -4.85
N LEU A 726 6.97 -23.81 -4.87
CA LEU A 726 6.78 -22.38 -5.06
C LEU A 726 7.50 -21.59 -3.95
N ASP A 727 7.30 -21.96 -2.69
CA ASP A 727 7.94 -21.31 -1.54
C ASP A 727 9.47 -21.32 -1.66
N ASN A 728 10.04 -22.48 -2.01
CA ASN A 728 11.49 -22.61 -2.20
C ASN A 728 11.99 -21.74 -3.36
N LEU A 729 11.29 -21.70 -4.50
CA LEU A 729 11.67 -20.90 -5.65
C LEU A 729 11.61 -19.40 -5.35
N ILE A 730 10.59 -18.94 -4.63
CA ILE A 730 10.43 -17.55 -4.17
C ILE A 730 11.63 -17.17 -3.29
N VAL A 731 11.93 -17.97 -2.27
CA VAL A 731 13.05 -17.73 -1.35
C VAL A 731 14.40 -17.72 -2.09
N GLU A 732 14.63 -18.66 -3.01
CA GLU A 732 15.85 -18.69 -3.81
C GLU A 732 15.97 -17.48 -4.76
N ALA A 733 14.85 -16.99 -5.31
CA ALA A 733 14.86 -15.80 -6.15
C ALA A 733 15.28 -14.53 -5.37
N ARG A 734 14.97 -14.44 -4.09
CA ARG A 734 15.38 -13.31 -3.24
C ARG A 734 16.87 -13.29 -2.93
N LYS A 735 17.55 -14.45 -2.94
CA LYS A 735 18.95 -14.63 -2.52
C LYS A 735 19.99 -14.36 -3.60
N SER A 736 19.61 -13.92 -4.78
CA SER A 736 20.53 -13.70 -5.90
C SER A 736 20.41 -12.30 -6.48
N ASP A 737 21.54 -11.69 -6.79
CA ASP A 737 21.64 -10.45 -7.57
C ASP A 737 21.60 -10.67 -9.09
N ASN A 738 21.71 -11.91 -9.54
CA ASN A 738 21.69 -12.27 -10.95
C ASN A 738 20.25 -12.22 -11.51
N GLN A 739 19.89 -11.10 -12.13
CA GLN A 739 18.58 -10.88 -12.69
C GLN A 739 18.12 -11.95 -13.69
N ALA A 740 19.02 -12.47 -14.54
CA ALA A 740 18.66 -13.53 -15.49
C ALA A 740 18.34 -14.87 -14.79
N TYR A 741 19.07 -15.19 -13.72
CA TYR A 741 18.80 -16.36 -12.89
C TYR A 741 17.45 -16.18 -12.15
N ARG A 742 17.24 -15.02 -11.52
CA ARG A 742 15.96 -14.70 -10.84
C ARG A 742 14.77 -14.78 -11.81
N LYS A 743 14.90 -14.22 -13.03
CA LYS A 743 13.87 -14.33 -14.08
C LYS A 743 13.50 -15.77 -14.36
N SER A 744 14.48 -16.68 -14.40
CA SER A 744 14.24 -18.12 -14.63
C SER A 744 13.50 -18.80 -13.47
N LEU A 745 13.75 -18.35 -12.23
CA LEU A 745 13.04 -18.83 -11.04
C LEU A 745 11.60 -18.29 -11.00
N TYR A 746 11.41 -16.99 -11.24
CA TYR A 746 10.07 -16.39 -11.30
C TYR A 746 9.21 -17.00 -12.41
N LYS A 747 9.82 -17.37 -13.56
CA LYS A 747 9.08 -18.09 -14.59
C LYS A 747 8.52 -19.43 -14.09
N GLN A 748 9.29 -20.16 -13.28
CA GLN A 748 8.83 -21.41 -12.66
C GLN A 748 7.73 -21.13 -11.62
N CYS A 749 7.89 -20.10 -10.79
CA CYS A 749 6.83 -19.67 -9.86
C CYS A 749 5.51 -19.38 -10.59
N LEU A 750 5.58 -18.59 -11.67
CA LEU A 750 4.43 -18.23 -12.48
C LEU A 750 3.76 -19.46 -13.13
N ASP A 751 4.56 -20.44 -13.58
CA ASP A 751 4.02 -21.68 -14.13
C ASP A 751 3.27 -22.51 -13.05
N ILE A 752 3.77 -22.54 -11.82
CA ILE A 752 3.11 -23.21 -10.68
C ILE A 752 1.78 -22.50 -10.36
N ILE A 753 1.77 -21.16 -10.26
CA ILE A 753 0.55 -20.37 -9.97
C ILE A 753 -0.52 -20.63 -11.04
N ILE A 754 -0.14 -20.64 -12.33
CA ILE A 754 -1.06 -20.96 -13.43
C ILE A 754 -1.52 -22.43 -13.35
N ASP A 755 -0.65 -23.37 -12.94
CA ASP A 755 -1.05 -24.77 -12.76
C ASP A 755 -2.05 -24.96 -11.62
N TRP A 756 -1.90 -24.22 -10.53
CA TRP A 756 -2.88 -24.19 -9.44
C TRP A 756 -4.22 -23.57 -9.88
N ALA A 757 -4.20 -22.74 -10.90
CA ALA A 757 -5.34 -21.97 -11.42
C ALA A 757 -6.05 -21.14 -10.34
N VAL A 758 -5.28 -20.57 -9.42
CA VAL A 758 -5.79 -19.67 -8.36
C VAL A 758 -5.89 -18.22 -8.82
N GLU A 759 -5.25 -17.89 -9.93
CA GLU A 759 -5.31 -16.55 -10.51
C GLU A 759 -5.46 -16.62 -12.04
N ILE A 760 -6.45 -15.90 -12.56
CA ILE A 760 -6.59 -15.64 -13.98
C ILE A 760 -6.00 -14.27 -14.25
N PRO A 761 -4.80 -14.17 -14.86
CA PRO A 761 -4.21 -12.90 -15.26
C PRO A 761 -5.18 -12.20 -16.23
N ALA A 762 -5.53 -10.96 -15.95
CA ALA A 762 -6.57 -10.29 -16.72
C ALA A 762 -6.00 -9.24 -17.67
N TYR A 763 -5.60 -8.09 -17.17
CA TYR A 763 -5.16 -6.98 -18.01
C TYR A 763 -4.02 -6.18 -17.41
N GLN A 764 -3.19 -5.63 -18.30
CA GLN A 764 -2.27 -4.53 -18.04
C GLN A 764 -2.85 -3.29 -18.68
N ARG A 765 -3.20 -2.28 -17.87
CA ARG A 765 -3.71 -1.00 -18.36
C ARG A 765 -2.60 0.02 -18.55
N GLN A 766 -2.91 1.09 -19.25
CA GLN A 766 -2.08 2.28 -19.32
C GLN A 766 -2.69 3.39 -18.48
N ASN A 767 -1.84 4.10 -17.74
CA ASN A 767 -2.17 5.40 -17.21
C ASN A 767 -1.99 6.43 -18.31
N CYS A 768 -2.82 7.44 -18.32
CA CYS A 768 -2.75 8.53 -19.28
C CYS A 768 -2.59 9.85 -18.54
N ILE A 769 -1.52 10.56 -18.82
CA ILE A 769 -1.31 11.91 -18.32
C ILE A 769 -1.58 12.86 -19.47
N ILE A 770 -2.43 13.82 -19.24
CA ILE A 770 -2.79 14.83 -20.23
C ILE A 770 -2.26 16.20 -19.82
N PHE A 771 -1.74 16.92 -20.78
CA PHE A 771 -1.10 18.23 -20.60
C PHE A 771 -1.78 19.25 -21.49
N SER A 772 -1.96 20.48 -21.02
CA SER A 772 -2.40 21.60 -21.83
C SER A 772 -1.30 21.99 -22.81
N THR A 773 -1.49 21.72 -24.09
CA THR A 773 -0.52 22.06 -25.16
C THR A 773 -0.30 23.57 -25.28
N GLU A 774 -1.33 24.37 -24.96
CA GLU A 774 -1.27 25.84 -25.08
C GLU A 774 -0.52 26.47 -23.90
N ARG A 775 -0.71 25.93 -22.69
CA ARG A 775 -0.22 26.58 -21.45
C ARG A 775 1.11 26.03 -20.97
N MET A 776 1.42 24.75 -21.24
CA MET A 776 2.67 24.13 -20.85
C MET A 776 3.64 24.05 -22.02
N ASN A 777 4.92 24.29 -21.75
CA ASN A 777 5.98 23.99 -22.69
C ASN A 777 6.21 22.48 -22.75
N ILE A 778 5.54 21.80 -23.67
CA ILE A 778 5.57 20.34 -23.80
C ILE A 778 7.00 19.80 -23.99
N ASP A 779 7.88 20.56 -24.65
CA ASP A 779 9.28 20.17 -24.88
C ASP A 779 10.13 20.24 -23.60
N SER A 780 9.63 20.84 -22.52
CA SER A 780 10.29 20.87 -21.20
C SER A 780 9.91 19.72 -20.27
N ILE A 781 8.91 18.93 -20.65
CA ILE A 781 8.55 17.72 -19.91
C ILE A 781 9.66 16.68 -20.10
N THR A 782 10.02 15.94 -19.03
CA THR A 782 11.00 14.86 -19.11
C THR A 782 10.64 13.88 -20.23
N PRO A 783 11.56 13.55 -21.15
CA PRO A 783 11.26 12.65 -22.27
C PRO A 783 11.22 11.18 -21.80
N ASP A 784 10.61 10.32 -22.64
CA ASP A 784 10.52 8.87 -22.39
C ASP A 784 9.98 8.56 -20.97
N ILE A 785 8.83 9.16 -20.63
CA ILE A 785 8.13 8.87 -19.37
C ILE A 785 7.83 7.37 -19.28
N THR A 786 8.13 6.79 -18.13
CA THR A 786 7.84 5.39 -17.80
C THR A 786 7.12 5.28 -16.47
N THR A 787 6.75 4.06 -16.13
CA THR A 787 6.18 3.75 -14.81
C THR A 787 7.16 3.97 -13.65
N PHE A 788 8.47 4.01 -13.91
CA PHE A 788 9.54 4.25 -12.94
C PHE A 788 10.15 5.64 -13.03
N TRP A 789 9.82 6.39 -14.08
CA TRP A 789 10.28 7.74 -14.31
C TRP A 789 9.10 8.61 -14.80
N GLY A 790 8.31 9.08 -13.84
CA GLY A 790 7.11 9.85 -14.11
C GLY A 790 7.39 11.27 -14.62
N TRP A 791 6.36 11.97 -15.02
CA TRP A 791 6.45 13.33 -15.57
C TRP A 791 6.99 14.38 -14.57
N MET A 792 6.87 14.12 -13.27
CA MET A 792 7.43 14.99 -12.23
C MET A 792 8.94 14.78 -12.00
N HIS A 793 9.55 13.74 -12.56
CA HIS A 793 11.01 13.66 -12.60
C HIS A 793 11.54 14.80 -13.46
N ASP A 794 12.62 15.41 -13.04
CA ASP A 794 13.18 16.63 -13.67
C ASP A 794 12.21 17.84 -13.65
N ILE A 795 11.26 17.89 -12.67
CA ILE A 795 10.24 18.95 -12.55
C ILE A 795 10.86 20.35 -12.41
N GLU A 796 12.10 20.43 -11.93
CA GLU A 796 12.86 21.68 -11.84
C GLU A 796 13.14 22.30 -13.23
N LEU A 797 13.06 21.50 -14.30
CA LEU A 797 13.27 21.95 -15.68
C LEU A 797 11.98 22.34 -16.41
N LEU A 798 10.81 21.99 -15.84
CA LEU A 798 9.50 22.23 -16.44
C LEU A 798 9.19 23.73 -16.57
N GLU A 799 8.56 24.10 -17.67
CA GLU A 799 8.23 25.50 -18.01
C GLU A 799 6.77 25.66 -18.42
N MET A 800 6.21 26.82 -18.09
CA MET A 800 4.93 27.30 -18.64
C MET A 800 5.18 28.20 -19.86
N ASN A 801 4.27 28.16 -20.87
CA ASN A 801 4.36 29.00 -22.08
C ASN A 801 4.06 30.50 -21.83
#